data_7bb5e780823a13509b7322b69e28e88a
#
_entry.id   7bb5e780823a13509b7322b69e28e88a
#
_cell.length_a   1.000
_cell.length_b   1.000
_cell.length_c   1.000
_cell.angle_alpha   90.00
_cell.angle_beta   90.00
_cell.angle_gamma   90.00
#
_symmetry.space_group_name_H-M   'P 1'
#
loop_
_entity.id
_entity.type
_entity.pdbx_description
1 polymer ?
#
loop_
_entity_poly.entity_id
_entity_poly.type
_entity_poly.pdbx_seq_one_letter_code
_entity_poly.pdbx_strand_id
1 'polypeptide(L)'
;MAIYQARFMRYMEHRGLMEPTDRKVWAFLGDGEMDEPESMGAITMPVREGLDNLVFVVNCNLQRLDGPVRGNGKIIQELEAAFGGAGWNVIKVVWGSRWDPLLAEDQTGKLRRLMEETVDGEYQVYKARDGAYVREKFFGKHPETAEMVANMSDEEVWRLNRGGHDYRKIYAAYDAAIRHTGQPTIILAKTVKGFGLGEAGEGQNVAHQQKKMDLDALRAFRDRFNIPVSDKDLDDVPFYRPDADSEELEYLHERRKTLGGYLPSRRTKGPLLAVPPLELFKTQLDGTGEREISTTMAFVRMLTALTRDKQIGKHIVPIVPDEARTFGMEGMFRQIGIYASKGQLYEPEDAGELMYYREDKSGQILEEGINEAGATSSWIAAATAYSNHNVQMVPFYIYYSMFGFQRIGDFLWAAGDMQARGFLIGATAGRTTLAGEGLQHQDGHSLVAASSIPNCRSYDPTFAYELAVIVHDGLRRMIGEQENIFYYVTCMNENYAHPPMPSGIEDGILKGMYLYDVDQQGKIRVQLMGSGTILREVVAAAELLRKDHRIRVDVWSVTSFNELRREALEVERWNQLHPEEEPRKCYIQQALADRPGPYVAATDYMKIVPDQIQRWVPGPFVSLGTDGYGRSDARKALREHFEVDRHYIAVAALKALADDGAIDQKSVTAAISKYGIDPDRPDPVTL
;
A
#
# COMPACT_ATOMS: atom_id res chain seq x y z
N MET A 1 8.67 -4.06 -2.34
CA MET A 1 8.18 -5.00 -1.28
C MET A 1 9.19 -6.05 -0.85
N ALA A 2 9.86 -6.80 -1.73
CA ALA A 2 10.79 -7.87 -1.33
C ALA A 2 11.93 -7.42 -0.40
N ILE A 3 12.52 -6.24 -0.67
CA ILE A 3 13.54 -5.62 0.18
C ILE A 3 13.04 -5.47 1.62
N TYR A 4 11.82 -4.93 1.79
CA TYR A 4 11.24 -4.68 3.09
C TYR A 4 10.74 -5.95 3.79
N GLN A 5 10.34 -6.99 3.04
CA GLN A 5 10.10 -8.32 3.61
C GLN A 5 11.40 -8.92 4.19
N ALA A 6 12.51 -8.84 3.48
CA ALA A 6 13.80 -9.33 3.96
C ALA A 6 14.28 -8.56 5.20
N ARG A 7 14.10 -7.22 5.20
CA ARG A 7 14.42 -6.36 6.35
C ARG A 7 13.54 -6.68 7.55
N PHE A 8 12.23 -6.89 7.35
CA PHE A 8 11.30 -7.19 8.43
C PHE A 8 11.58 -8.56 9.09
N MET A 9 12.07 -9.54 8.33
CA MET A 9 12.59 -10.79 8.90
C MET A 9 13.72 -10.51 9.89
N ARG A 10 14.74 -9.71 9.50
CA ARG A 10 15.84 -9.32 10.40
C ARG A 10 15.36 -8.51 11.60
N TYR A 11 14.39 -7.61 11.41
CA TYR A 11 13.75 -6.88 12.49
C TYR A 11 13.12 -7.82 13.53
N MET A 12 12.39 -8.84 13.11
CA MET A 12 11.78 -9.80 14.02
C MET A 12 12.83 -10.66 14.75
N GLU A 13 13.88 -11.10 14.04
CA GLU A 13 15.01 -11.84 14.63
C GLU A 13 15.73 -10.99 15.69
N HIS A 14 16.10 -9.76 15.38
CA HIS A 14 16.82 -8.86 16.30
C HIS A 14 16.00 -8.51 17.55
N ARG A 15 14.68 -8.54 17.44
CA ARG A 15 13.77 -8.29 18.55
C ARG A 15 13.36 -9.56 19.32
N GLY A 16 13.87 -10.72 18.93
CA GLY A 16 13.53 -12.00 19.57
C GLY A 16 12.08 -12.42 19.38
N LEU A 17 11.43 -11.98 18.30
CA LEU A 17 10.06 -12.36 17.93
C LEU A 17 10.03 -13.58 17.02
N MET A 18 11.16 -13.90 16.41
CA MET A 18 11.38 -15.06 15.57
C MET A 18 12.80 -15.58 15.79
N GLU A 19 12.97 -16.89 15.79
CA GLU A 19 14.29 -17.49 15.81
C GLU A 19 15.06 -17.14 14.51
N PRO A 20 16.39 -16.94 14.59
CA PRO A 20 17.21 -16.74 13.40
C PRO A 20 17.02 -17.86 12.39
N THR A 21 16.94 -17.51 11.11
CA THR A 21 16.68 -18.46 10.02
C THR A 21 17.60 -18.20 8.83
N ASP A 22 17.93 -19.26 8.10
CA ASP A 22 18.66 -19.21 6.83
C ASP A 22 17.74 -18.95 5.61
N ARG A 23 16.43 -18.79 5.82
CA ARG A 23 15.48 -18.49 4.75
C ARG A 23 15.83 -17.20 4.04
N LYS A 24 15.67 -17.21 2.73
CA LYS A 24 15.89 -16.03 1.87
C LYS A 24 14.59 -15.59 1.22
N VAL A 25 14.49 -14.29 0.98
CA VAL A 25 13.43 -13.68 0.17
C VAL A 25 13.93 -13.63 -1.26
N TRP A 26 13.19 -14.25 -2.17
CA TRP A 26 13.49 -14.27 -3.59
C TRP A 26 12.49 -13.40 -4.34
N ALA A 27 12.98 -12.53 -5.21
CA ALA A 27 12.17 -11.75 -6.14
C ALA A 27 12.58 -12.08 -7.57
N PHE A 28 11.62 -12.51 -8.38
CA PHE A 28 11.81 -12.78 -9.81
C PHE A 28 11.22 -11.61 -10.59
N LEU A 29 12.05 -10.94 -11.38
CA LEU A 29 11.74 -9.69 -12.06
C LEU A 29 12.07 -9.82 -13.55
N GLY A 30 11.35 -9.11 -14.42
CA GLY A 30 11.74 -8.93 -15.81
C GLY A 30 12.67 -7.75 -15.99
N ASP A 31 13.51 -7.77 -17.02
CA ASP A 31 14.38 -6.64 -17.37
C ASP A 31 13.57 -5.41 -17.80
N GLY A 32 12.41 -5.59 -18.43
CA GLY A 32 11.48 -4.51 -18.72
C GLY A 32 10.80 -3.93 -17.49
N GLU A 33 10.60 -4.71 -16.42
CA GLU A 33 10.08 -4.23 -15.13
C GLU A 33 11.06 -3.31 -14.41
N MET A 34 12.34 -3.33 -14.77
CA MET A 34 13.34 -2.42 -14.19
C MET A 34 13.21 -0.98 -14.73
N ASP A 35 12.30 -0.73 -15.66
CA ASP A 35 11.90 0.62 -16.05
C ASP A 35 10.98 1.28 -15.01
N GLU A 36 10.33 0.50 -14.15
CA GLU A 36 9.50 1.00 -13.04
C GLU A 36 10.38 1.62 -11.95
N PRO A 37 10.13 2.87 -11.54
CA PRO A 37 10.86 3.51 -10.44
C PRO A 37 10.83 2.68 -9.14
N GLU A 38 9.72 1.98 -8.87
CA GLU A 38 9.53 1.12 -7.71
C GLU A 38 10.48 -0.08 -7.71
N SER A 39 10.85 -0.60 -8.89
CA SER A 39 11.79 -1.71 -9.02
C SER A 39 13.23 -1.28 -8.71
N MET A 40 13.59 -0.04 -9.03
CA MET A 40 14.91 0.54 -8.79
C MET A 40 14.99 1.30 -7.46
N GLY A 41 13.84 1.56 -6.84
CA GLY A 41 13.77 2.26 -5.56
C GLY A 41 14.41 1.47 -4.41
N ALA A 42 15.03 2.17 -3.48
CA ALA A 42 15.61 1.63 -2.24
C ALA A 42 16.73 0.57 -2.42
N ILE A 43 17.33 0.41 -3.58
CA ILE A 43 18.38 -0.61 -3.82
C ILE A 43 19.65 -0.43 -2.96
N THR A 44 19.86 0.76 -2.39
CA THR A 44 21.00 1.04 -1.50
C THR A 44 20.74 0.59 -0.05
N MET A 45 19.47 0.55 0.39
CA MET A 45 19.11 0.21 1.75
C MET A 45 19.51 -1.22 2.15
N PRO A 46 19.25 -2.27 1.33
CA PRO A 46 19.64 -3.64 1.68
C PRO A 46 21.13 -3.81 1.91
N VAL A 47 21.96 -3.06 1.20
CA VAL A 47 23.41 -3.07 1.38
C VAL A 47 23.80 -2.40 2.68
N ARG A 48 23.24 -1.22 2.96
CA ARG A 48 23.48 -0.50 4.22
C ARG A 48 23.12 -1.35 5.44
N GLU A 49 22.04 -2.11 5.34
CA GLU A 49 21.57 -2.99 6.42
C GLU A 49 22.17 -4.41 6.38
N GLY A 50 22.93 -4.77 5.34
CA GLY A 50 23.57 -6.08 5.22
C GLY A 50 22.56 -7.22 5.01
N LEU A 51 21.52 -7.00 4.21
CA LEU A 51 20.45 -7.98 3.99
C LEU A 51 20.90 -9.14 3.07
N ASP A 52 21.69 -10.04 3.59
CA ASP A 52 22.15 -11.25 2.87
C ASP A 52 21.05 -12.31 2.70
N ASN A 53 19.89 -12.09 3.29
CA ASN A 53 18.70 -12.89 3.10
C ASN A 53 17.81 -12.44 1.92
N LEU A 54 18.33 -11.58 1.01
CA LEU A 54 17.64 -11.07 -0.16
C LEU A 54 18.33 -11.49 -1.44
N VAL A 55 17.59 -12.07 -2.39
CA VAL A 55 18.05 -12.43 -3.72
C VAL A 55 17.08 -11.93 -4.79
N PHE A 56 17.59 -11.13 -5.74
CA PHE A 56 16.87 -10.78 -6.95
C PHE A 56 17.33 -11.65 -8.11
N VAL A 57 16.38 -12.12 -8.92
CA VAL A 57 16.65 -12.80 -10.18
C VAL A 57 15.97 -12.00 -11.29
N VAL A 58 16.76 -11.32 -12.10
CA VAL A 58 16.25 -10.57 -13.24
C VAL A 58 16.32 -11.42 -14.50
N ASN A 59 15.17 -11.73 -15.05
CA ASN A 59 15.01 -12.45 -16.31
C ASN A 59 15.26 -11.48 -17.48
N CYS A 60 16.51 -11.43 -17.94
CA CYS A 60 16.95 -10.54 -19.00
C CYS A 60 16.72 -11.17 -20.38
N ASN A 61 15.46 -11.16 -20.83
CA ASN A 61 15.13 -11.61 -22.18
C ASN A 61 15.39 -10.56 -23.26
N LEU A 62 15.71 -9.31 -22.87
CA LEU A 62 16.05 -8.14 -23.67
C LEU A 62 14.85 -7.53 -24.41
N GLN A 63 13.62 -7.98 -24.11
CA GLN A 63 12.41 -7.55 -24.83
C GLN A 63 11.31 -7.10 -23.89
N ARG A 64 10.68 -6.00 -24.26
CA ARG A 64 9.35 -5.55 -23.78
C ARG A 64 8.25 -6.19 -24.61
N LEU A 65 7.04 -5.63 -24.56
CA LEU A 65 5.91 -6.10 -25.39
C LEU A 65 6.10 -5.77 -26.85
N ASP A 66 6.54 -4.55 -27.16
CA ASP A 66 6.61 -4.01 -28.52
C ASP A 66 7.98 -4.17 -29.20
N GLY A 67 9.02 -4.45 -28.42
CA GLY A 67 10.38 -4.52 -28.96
C GLY A 67 11.46 -4.70 -27.88
N PRO A 68 12.73 -4.39 -28.15
CA PRO A 68 13.80 -4.53 -27.18
C PRO A 68 13.66 -3.54 -26.00
N VAL A 69 14.15 -3.93 -24.84
CA VAL A 69 14.16 -3.08 -23.63
C VAL A 69 15.00 -1.83 -23.86
N ARG A 70 16.21 -1.99 -24.43
CA ARG A 70 17.14 -0.88 -24.66
C ARG A 70 17.49 -0.62 -26.11
N GLY A 71 17.08 -1.46 -27.06
CA GLY A 71 17.39 -1.28 -28.49
C GLY A 71 18.87 -1.06 -28.77
N ASN A 72 19.31 0.18 -28.78
CA ASN A 72 20.71 0.61 -28.97
C ASN A 72 21.56 0.55 -27.69
N GLY A 73 20.99 0.19 -26.55
CA GLY A 73 21.64 0.05 -25.25
C GLY A 73 21.91 -1.42 -24.88
N LYS A 74 22.27 -1.63 -23.62
CA LYS A 74 22.66 -2.92 -23.07
C LYS A 74 22.18 -3.05 -21.63
N ILE A 75 20.96 -3.51 -21.44
CA ILE A 75 20.26 -3.52 -20.15
C ILE A 75 21.02 -4.30 -19.07
N ILE A 76 21.67 -5.42 -19.41
CA ILE A 76 22.43 -6.22 -18.44
C ILE A 76 23.59 -5.41 -17.85
N GLN A 77 24.33 -4.66 -18.67
CA GLN A 77 25.42 -3.82 -18.21
C GLN A 77 24.93 -2.60 -17.41
N GLU A 78 23.79 -2.02 -17.80
CA GLU A 78 23.15 -0.95 -17.02
C GLU A 78 22.78 -1.44 -15.61
N LEU A 79 22.13 -2.61 -15.52
CA LEU A 79 21.74 -3.19 -14.24
C LEU A 79 22.96 -3.63 -13.41
N GLU A 80 23.99 -4.23 -14.04
CA GLU A 80 25.24 -4.57 -13.38
C GLU A 80 25.88 -3.32 -12.75
N ALA A 81 25.95 -2.22 -13.49
CA ALA A 81 26.52 -0.97 -13.01
C ALA A 81 25.69 -0.37 -11.86
N ALA A 82 24.35 -0.34 -11.99
CA ALA A 82 23.47 0.21 -10.98
C ALA A 82 23.52 -0.57 -9.65
N PHE A 83 23.35 -1.89 -9.70
CA PHE A 83 23.37 -2.74 -8.51
C PHE A 83 24.79 -2.91 -7.94
N GLY A 84 25.79 -3.07 -8.80
CA GLY A 84 27.20 -3.10 -8.36
C GLY A 84 27.62 -1.79 -7.70
N GLY A 85 27.23 -0.64 -8.27
CA GLY A 85 27.45 0.68 -7.69
C GLY A 85 26.72 0.89 -6.36
N ALA A 86 25.56 0.26 -6.17
CA ALA A 86 24.85 0.24 -4.90
C ALA A 86 25.46 -0.73 -3.86
N GLY A 87 26.40 -1.60 -4.27
CA GLY A 87 27.10 -2.53 -3.38
C GLY A 87 26.48 -3.93 -3.29
N TRP A 88 25.66 -4.34 -4.25
CA TRP A 88 25.14 -5.70 -4.34
C TRP A 88 26.20 -6.68 -4.84
N ASN A 89 26.09 -7.93 -4.40
CA ASN A 89 26.75 -9.06 -5.06
C ASN A 89 26.05 -9.34 -6.39
N VAL A 90 26.71 -9.09 -7.52
CA VAL A 90 26.14 -9.26 -8.86
C VAL A 90 26.65 -10.54 -9.50
N ILE A 91 25.75 -11.46 -9.84
CA ILE A 91 26.04 -12.69 -10.57
C ILE A 91 25.41 -12.59 -11.95
N LYS A 92 26.24 -12.73 -13.01
CA LYS A 92 25.75 -12.73 -14.40
C LYS A 92 25.73 -14.13 -14.98
N VAL A 93 24.56 -14.54 -15.50
CA VAL A 93 24.36 -15.83 -16.19
C VAL A 93 24.01 -15.53 -17.64
N VAL A 94 25.04 -15.16 -18.43
CA VAL A 94 24.86 -14.60 -19.77
C VAL A 94 24.90 -15.68 -20.84
N TRP A 95 25.91 -16.54 -20.81
CA TRP A 95 26.17 -17.54 -21.85
C TRP A 95 26.06 -18.96 -21.29
N GLY A 96 25.46 -19.87 -22.09
CA GLY A 96 25.35 -21.28 -21.77
C GLY A 96 26.69 -22.02 -21.96
N SER A 97 26.79 -23.24 -21.44
CA SER A 97 28.02 -24.05 -21.42
C SER A 97 28.62 -24.32 -22.80
N ARG A 98 27.83 -24.28 -23.87
CA ARG A 98 28.33 -24.44 -25.24
C ARG A 98 29.24 -23.29 -25.70
N TRP A 99 29.20 -22.14 -25.04
CA TRP A 99 30.10 -21.01 -25.28
C TRP A 99 31.44 -21.18 -24.57
N ASP A 100 31.54 -22.03 -23.55
CA ASP A 100 32.74 -22.12 -22.72
C ASP A 100 34.01 -22.53 -23.51
N PRO A 101 33.96 -23.46 -24.48
CA PRO A 101 35.10 -23.74 -25.33
C PRO A 101 35.57 -22.52 -26.15
N LEU A 102 34.62 -21.82 -26.80
CA LEU A 102 34.94 -20.63 -27.59
C LEU A 102 35.54 -19.50 -26.74
N LEU A 103 35.00 -19.30 -25.54
CA LEU A 103 35.52 -18.30 -24.60
C LEU A 103 36.90 -18.68 -24.07
N ALA A 104 37.20 -19.99 -23.89
CA ALA A 104 38.52 -20.47 -23.49
C ALA A 104 39.56 -20.29 -24.61
N GLU A 105 39.15 -20.37 -25.86
CA GLU A 105 40.01 -20.17 -27.05
C GLU A 105 40.23 -18.69 -27.38
N ASP A 106 39.46 -17.76 -26.82
CA ASP A 106 39.56 -16.32 -27.10
C ASP A 106 40.79 -15.66 -26.46
N GLN A 107 41.97 -16.03 -26.94
CA GLN A 107 43.26 -15.50 -26.45
C GLN A 107 43.42 -14.00 -26.71
N THR A 108 42.75 -13.47 -27.72
CA THR A 108 42.85 -12.05 -28.11
C THR A 108 41.81 -11.17 -27.41
N GLY A 109 40.83 -11.77 -26.76
CA GLY A 109 39.68 -11.08 -26.17
C GLY A 109 38.72 -10.46 -27.20
N LYS A 110 38.86 -10.85 -28.50
CA LYS A 110 38.02 -10.30 -29.58
C LYS A 110 36.58 -10.77 -29.48
N LEU A 111 36.36 -12.05 -29.17
CA LEU A 111 35.01 -12.58 -28.99
C LEU A 111 34.31 -11.89 -27.80
N ARG A 112 35.00 -11.78 -26.65
CA ARG A 112 34.47 -11.11 -25.48
C ARG A 112 34.12 -9.64 -25.77
N ARG A 113 35.02 -8.90 -26.46
CA ARG A 113 34.78 -7.53 -26.85
C ARG A 113 33.57 -7.42 -27.78
N LEU A 114 33.47 -8.29 -28.78
CA LEU A 114 32.33 -8.33 -29.70
C LEU A 114 31.01 -8.56 -28.94
N MET A 115 31.00 -9.48 -27.94
CA MET A 115 29.86 -9.71 -27.07
C MET A 115 29.47 -8.49 -26.23
N GLU A 116 30.49 -7.77 -25.70
CA GLU A 116 30.30 -6.57 -24.87
C GLU A 116 29.83 -5.37 -25.68
N GLU A 117 30.22 -5.24 -26.95
CA GLU A 117 29.85 -4.13 -27.85
C GLU A 117 28.47 -4.34 -28.49
N THR A 118 28.01 -5.57 -28.65
CA THR A 118 26.73 -5.91 -29.29
C THR A 118 25.57 -5.38 -28.47
N VAL A 119 24.68 -4.61 -29.08
CA VAL A 119 23.50 -4.01 -28.45
C VAL A 119 22.33 -5.00 -28.37
N ASP A 120 21.37 -4.73 -27.48
CA ASP A 120 20.23 -5.62 -27.21
C ASP A 120 19.38 -5.90 -28.45
N GLY A 121 19.18 -4.89 -29.31
CA GLY A 121 18.45 -5.04 -30.56
C GLY A 121 19.10 -6.03 -31.52
N GLU A 122 20.46 -6.02 -31.64
CA GLU A 122 21.19 -7.01 -32.44
C GLU A 122 21.06 -8.42 -31.84
N TYR A 123 21.20 -8.55 -30.51
CA TYR A 123 21.01 -9.84 -29.84
C TYR A 123 19.63 -10.43 -30.03
N GLN A 124 18.59 -9.60 -30.09
CA GLN A 124 17.24 -10.05 -30.42
C GLN A 124 17.17 -10.60 -31.85
N VAL A 125 17.72 -9.86 -32.82
CA VAL A 125 17.74 -10.28 -34.23
C VAL A 125 18.51 -11.59 -34.39
N TYR A 126 19.68 -11.73 -33.78
CA TYR A 126 20.48 -12.96 -33.86
C TYR A 126 19.72 -14.20 -33.37
N LYS A 127 18.85 -14.04 -32.36
CA LYS A 127 18.06 -15.16 -31.86
C LYS A 127 16.82 -15.45 -32.69
N ALA A 128 16.25 -14.44 -33.33
CA ALA A 128 15.09 -14.57 -34.24
C ALA A 128 15.47 -15.07 -35.64
N ARG A 129 16.78 -15.22 -35.95
CA ARG A 129 17.32 -15.69 -37.22
C ARG A 129 18.02 -17.04 -37.05
N ASP A 130 18.45 -17.62 -38.16
CA ASP A 130 19.17 -18.90 -38.22
C ASP A 130 20.67 -18.77 -37.89
N GLY A 131 21.36 -19.90 -37.83
CA GLY A 131 22.78 -19.96 -37.54
C GLY A 131 23.65 -19.38 -38.64
N ALA A 132 23.23 -19.46 -39.91
CA ALA A 132 23.95 -18.85 -41.03
C ALA A 132 24.00 -17.32 -40.87
N TYR A 133 22.88 -16.71 -40.50
CA TYR A 133 22.82 -15.28 -40.21
C TYR A 133 23.75 -14.87 -39.03
N VAL A 134 23.71 -15.65 -37.95
CA VAL A 134 24.59 -15.42 -36.78
C VAL A 134 26.06 -15.54 -37.15
N ARG A 135 26.40 -16.55 -37.93
CA ARG A 135 27.79 -16.75 -38.44
C ARG A 135 28.24 -15.52 -39.24
N GLU A 136 27.41 -15.05 -40.19
CA GLU A 136 27.78 -13.91 -41.04
C GLU A 136 27.80 -12.59 -40.24
N LYS A 137 26.73 -12.28 -39.51
CA LYS A 137 26.50 -10.95 -38.94
C LYS A 137 27.08 -10.72 -37.55
N PHE A 138 27.31 -11.79 -36.76
CA PHE A 138 27.99 -11.71 -35.48
C PHE A 138 29.44 -12.13 -35.58
N PHE A 139 29.71 -13.41 -35.83
CA PHE A 139 31.07 -13.90 -35.89
C PHE A 139 31.88 -13.33 -37.04
N GLY A 140 31.26 -13.06 -38.18
CA GLY A 140 31.88 -12.47 -39.38
C GLY A 140 32.31 -11.01 -39.26
N LYS A 141 31.99 -10.33 -38.14
CA LYS A 141 32.46 -8.95 -37.90
C LYS A 141 34.00 -8.85 -37.77
N HIS A 142 34.64 -9.92 -37.35
CA HIS A 142 36.12 -10.00 -37.25
C HIS A 142 36.64 -11.35 -37.79
N PRO A 143 37.77 -11.38 -38.53
CA PRO A 143 38.33 -12.62 -39.03
C PRO A 143 38.61 -13.65 -37.93
N GLU A 144 39.11 -13.20 -36.77
CA GLU A 144 39.44 -14.07 -35.63
C GLU A 144 38.19 -14.76 -35.09
N THR A 145 37.06 -14.05 -34.97
CA THR A 145 35.79 -14.65 -34.48
C THR A 145 35.14 -15.54 -35.52
N ALA A 146 35.32 -15.22 -36.82
CA ALA A 146 34.84 -16.08 -37.90
C ALA A 146 35.57 -17.43 -37.94
N GLU A 147 36.87 -17.41 -37.70
CA GLU A 147 37.73 -18.63 -37.64
C GLU A 147 37.28 -19.56 -36.50
N MET A 148 36.94 -19.02 -35.36
CA MET A 148 36.51 -19.81 -34.18
C MET A 148 35.28 -20.70 -34.46
N VAL A 149 34.46 -20.35 -35.40
CA VAL A 149 33.25 -21.12 -35.74
C VAL A 149 33.30 -21.76 -37.14
N ALA A 150 34.47 -21.73 -37.79
CA ALA A 150 34.64 -22.22 -39.18
C ALA A 150 34.26 -23.71 -39.35
N ASN A 151 34.53 -24.51 -38.33
CA ASN A 151 34.24 -25.93 -38.31
C ASN A 151 32.88 -26.31 -37.69
N MET A 152 32.12 -25.37 -37.22
CA MET A 152 30.78 -25.61 -36.69
C MET A 152 29.75 -25.55 -37.81
N SER A 153 28.71 -26.39 -37.73
CA SER A 153 27.53 -26.26 -38.59
C SER A 153 26.69 -25.03 -38.19
N ASP A 154 25.83 -24.57 -39.07
CA ASP A 154 24.92 -23.46 -38.73
C ASP A 154 23.95 -23.81 -37.60
N GLU A 155 23.54 -25.08 -37.51
CA GLU A 155 22.75 -25.55 -36.38
C GLU A 155 23.52 -25.48 -35.06
N GLU A 156 24.80 -25.85 -35.04
CA GLU A 156 25.65 -25.75 -33.84
C GLU A 156 25.83 -24.29 -33.41
N VAL A 157 26.02 -23.36 -34.37
CA VAL A 157 26.08 -21.93 -34.10
C VAL A 157 24.78 -21.42 -33.52
N TRP A 158 23.64 -21.87 -34.06
CA TRP A 158 22.31 -21.47 -33.53
C TRP A 158 22.06 -22.02 -32.11
N ARG A 159 22.60 -23.21 -31.78
CA ARG A 159 22.51 -23.86 -30.47
C ARG A 159 23.41 -23.25 -29.39
N LEU A 160 24.20 -22.22 -29.71
CA LEU A 160 24.94 -21.42 -28.73
C LEU A 160 23.95 -20.61 -27.89
N ASN A 161 23.40 -21.21 -26.85
CA ASN A 161 22.28 -20.67 -26.07
C ASN A 161 22.73 -19.65 -25.03
N ARG A 162 21.76 -18.84 -24.57
CA ARG A 162 21.88 -17.92 -23.44
C ARG A 162 21.94 -18.70 -22.13
N GLY A 163 22.70 -18.18 -21.15
CA GLY A 163 22.98 -18.86 -19.88
C GLY A 163 21.76 -19.09 -19.00
N GLY A 164 20.75 -18.21 -19.10
CA GLY A 164 19.50 -18.37 -18.37
C GLY A 164 18.66 -19.60 -18.76
N HIS A 165 19.04 -20.30 -19.84
CA HIS A 165 18.47 -21.59 -20.27
C HIS A 165 19.42 -22.78 -20.07
N ASP A 166 20.50 -22.57 -19.34
CA ASP A 166 21.46 -23.62 -18.98
C ASP A 166 21.29 -24.00 -17.51
N TYR A 167 20.71 -25.17 -17.26
CA TYR A 167 20.39 -25.64 -15.91
C TYR A 167 21.60 -25.70 -14.97
N ARG A 168 22.78 -26.04 -15.48
CA ARG A 168 24.03 -26.10 -14.68
C ARG A 168 24.48 -24.72 -14.25
N LYS A 169 24.43 -23.76 -15.18
CA LYS A 169 24.80 -22.35 -14.90
C LYS A 169 23.82 -21.70 -13.93
N ILE A 170 22.50 -21.95 -14.09
CA ILE A 170 21.46 -21.45 -13.17
C ILE A 170 21.64 -22.07 -11.79
N TYR A 171 21.84 -23.40 -11.70
CA TYR A 171 22.07 -24.05 -10.41
C TYR A 171 23.30 -23.45 -9.69
N ALA A 172 24.42 -23.31 -10.39
CA ALA A 172 25.64 -22.72 -9.82
C ALA A 172 25.43 -21.29 -9.32
N ALA A 173 24.65 -20.47 -10.06
CA ALA A 173 24.34 -19.11 -9.67
C ALA A 173 23.45 -19.07 -8.41
N TYR A 174 22.45 -19.94 -8.32
CA TYR A 174 21.59 -20.03 -7.15
C TYR A 174 22.33 -20.54 -5.91
N ASP A 175 23.18 -21.56 -6.07
CA ASP A 175 24.03 -22.07 -4.99
C ASP A 175 24.97 -20.98 -4.47
N ALA A 176 25.61 -20.22 -5.37
CA ALA A 176 26.45 -19.08 -4.99
C ALA A 176 25.67 -17.99 -4.25
N ALA A 177 24.43 -17.67 -4.70
CA ALA A 177 23.58 -16.68 -4.04
C ALA A 177 23.12 -17.14 -2.66
N ILE A 178 22.82 -18.43 -2.47
CA ILE A 178 22.42 -18.98 -1.17
C ILE A 178 23.57 -18.90 -0.17
N ARG A 179 24.78 -19.19 -0.60
CA ARG A 179 25.98 -19.20 0.27
C ARG A 179 26.56 -17.82 0.53
N HIS A 180 26.21 -16.82 -0.28
CA HIS A 180 26.72 -15.47 -0.10
C HIS A 180 26.19 -14.83 1.19
N THR A 181 27.06 -14.13 1.92
CA THR A 181 26.74 -13.47 3.20
C THR A 181 27.17 -12.00 3.20
N GLY A 182 26.53 -11.20 4.04
CA GLY A 182 26.87 -9.79 4.27
C GLY A 182 26.36 -8.79 3.24
N GLN A 183 25.82 -9.27 2.11
CA GLN A 183 25.28 -8.40 1.04
C GLN A 183 24.07 -9.07 0.37
N PRO A 184 23.10 -8.29 -0.13
CA PRO A 184 22.06 -8.82 -1.02
C PRO A 184 22.69 -9.27 -2.35
N THR A 185 22.08 -10.25 -2.98
CA THR A 185 22.54 -10.80 -4.27
C THR A 185 21.54 -10.51 -5.38
N ILE A 186 22.03 -10.12 -6.57
CA ILE A 186 21.26 -10.07 -7.80
C ILE A 186 21.86 -11.03 -8.83
N ILE A 187 20.99 -11.80 -9.48
CA ILE A 187 21.34 -12.70 -10.59
C ILE A 187 20.73 -12.09 -11.86
N LEU A 188 21.58 -11.69 -12.80
CA LEU A 188 21.19 -11.22 -14.12
C LEU A 188 21.22 -12.40 -15.10
N ALA A 189 20.06 -13.01 -15.36
CA ALA A 189 19.94 -14.21 -16.17
C ALA A 189 19.52 -13.87 -17.60
N LYS A 190 20.42 -13.96 -18.57
CA LYS A 190 20.12 -13.72 -19.98
C LYS A 190 19.32 -14.88 -20.56
N THR A 191 18.08 -14.59 -20.99
CA THR A 191 17.14 -15.56 -21.52
C THR A 191 16.62 -15.17 -22.91
N VAL A 192 15.70 -15.95 -23.45
CA VAL A 192 15.02 -15.68 -24.71
C VAL A 192 13.53 -15.61 -24.47
N LYS A 193 12.87 -14.55 -24.92
CA LYS A 193 11.42 -14.44 -24.90
C LYS A 193 10.80 -15.49 -25.83
N GLY A 194 9.82 -16.24 -25.34
CA GLY A 194 9.23 -17.34 -26.10
C GLY A 194 10.15 -18.53 -26.31
N PHE A 195 11.11 -18.79 -25.39
CA PHE A 195 12.01 -19.92 -25.47
C PHE A 195 11.25 -21.24 -25.68
N GLY A 196 11.64 -21.98 -26.69
CA GLY A 196 10.98 -23.22 -27.08
C GLY A 196 9.96 -23.07 -28.22
N LEU A 197 9.44 -21.87 -28.49
CA LEU A 197 8.43 -21.67 -29.55
C LEU A 197 9.02 -21.84 -30.97
N GLY A 198 10.34 -21.88 -31.13
CA GLY A 198 10.98 -22.00 -32.43
C GLY A 198 10.53 -20.93 -33.42
N GLU A 199 10.19 -21.34 -34.63
CA GLU A 199 9.67 -20.44 -35.68
C GLU A 199 8.37 -19.75 -35.34
N ALA A 200 7.56 -20.32 -34.41
CA ALA A 200 6.30 -19.75 -33.98
C ALA A 200 6.44 -18.46 -33.14
N GLY A 201 7.67 -18.05 -32.77
CA GLY A 201 7.84 -16.77 -32.06
C GLY A 201 9.07 -16.65 -31.17
N GLU A 202 10.01 -17.61 -31.16
CA GLU A 202 11.19 -17.53 -30.29
C GLU A 202 12.07 -16.32 -30.62
N GLY A 203 12.21 -15.38 -29.66
CA GLY A 203 12.96 -14.14 -29.83
C GLY A 203 12.25 -13.05 -30.66
N GLN A 204 11.06 -13.32 -31.15
CA GLN A 204 10.31 -12.40 -32.00
C GLN A 204 9.37 -11.48 -31.18
N ASN A 205 9.02 -10.32 -31.73
CA ASN A 205 8.11 -9.37 -31.07
C ASN A 205 6.70 -9.96 -30.91
N VAL A 206 6.28 -10.84 -31.87
CA VAL A 206 4.97 -11.48 -31.81
C VAL A 206 4.83 -12.50 -30.67
N ALA A 207 5.94 -12.92 -30.03
CA ALA A 207 5.92 -13.93 -28.96
C ALA A 207 4.93 -13.62 -27.82
N HIS A 208 4.71 -12.34 -27.50
CA HIS A 208 3.75 -11.95 -26.48
C HIS A 208 2.28 -12.17 -26.89
N GLN A 209 1.98 -12.06 -28.18
CA GLN A 209 0.62 -12.20 -28.73
C GLN A 209 0.32 -13.63 -29.21
N GLN A 210 1.31 -14.51 -29.21
CA GLN A 210 1.16 -15.90 -29.67
C GLN A 210 0.24 -16.67 -28.72
N LYS A 211 -0.96 -17.00 -29.21
CA LYS A 211 -1.99 -17.71 -28.40
C LYS A 211 -2.09 -19.21 -28.68
N LYS A 212 -1.73 -19.62 -29.90
CA LYS A 212 -1.79 -21.03 -30.32
C LYS A 212 -0.58 -21.39 -31.15
N MET A 213 -0.09 -22.62 -31.00
CA MET A 213 0.89 -23.22 -31.87
C MET A 213 0.15 -24.18 -32.84
N ASP A 214 0.59 -24.22 -34.08
CA ASP A 214 0.13 -25.26 -35.00
C ASP A 214 0.76 -26.63 -34.68
N LEU A 215 0.30 -27.68 -35.34
CA LEU A 215 0.78 -29.05 -35.07
C LEU A 215 2.28 -29.22 -35.33
N ASP A 216 2.83 -28.55 -36.33
CA ASP A 216 4.25 -28.65 -36.66
C ASP A 216 5.10 -27.96 -35.59
N ALA A 217 4.68 -26.79 -35.10
CA ALA A 217 5.32 -26.13 -33.97
C ALA A 217 5.21 -26.93 -32.66
N LEU A 218 4.05 -27.56 -32.40
CA LEU A 218 3.88 -28.47 -31.26
C LEU A 218 4.79 -29.68 -31.35
N ARG A 219 4.92 -30.27 -32.56
CA ARG A 219 5.84 -31.40 -32.81
C ARG A 219 7.28 -30.99 -32.57
N ALA A 220 7.71 -29.83 -33.11
CA ALA A 220 9.05 -29.31 -32.92
C ALA A 220 9.34 -29.02 -31.43
N PHE A 221 8.37 -28.49 -30.70
CA PHE A 221 8.48 -28.27 -29.26
C PHE A 221 8.64 -29.56 -28.48
N ARG A 222 7.74 -30.55 -28.72
CA ARG A 222 7.80 -31.87 -28.10
C ARG A 222 9.17 -32.55 -28.33
N ASP A 223 9.62 -32.56 -29.57
CA ASP A 223 10.87 -33.23 -29.96
C ASP A 223 12.11 -32.52 -29.36
N ARG A 224 12.07 -31.19 -29.32
CA ARG A 224 13.15 -30.41 -28.71
C ARG A 224 13.32 -30.66 -27.22
N PHE A 225 12.25 -30.91 -26.52
CA PHE A 225 12.24 -31.13 -25.05
C PHE A 225 12.07 -32.62 -24.69
N ASN A 226 12.05 -33.53 -25.66
CA ASN A 226 11.88 -34.97 -25.47
C ASN A 226 10.63 -35.30 -24.63
N ILE A 227 9.50 -34.61 -24.90
CA ILE A 227 8.26 -34.86 -24.19
C ILE A 227 7.63 -36.16 -24.73
N PRO A 228 7.33 -37.17 -23.89
CA PRO A 228 6.87 -38.47 -24.33
C PRO A 228 5.37 -38.49 -24.67
N VAL A 229 4.98 -37.70 -25.69
CA VAL A 229 3.63 -37.62 -26.26
C VAL A 229 3.68 -38.12 -27.69
N SER A 230 2.81 -39.03 -28.06
CA SER A 230 2.75 -39.60 -29.40
C SER A 230 2.22 -38.58 -30.42
N ASP A 231 2.56 -38.73 -31.70
CA ASP A 231 1.99 -37.92 -32.79
C ASP A 231 0.48 -37.92 -32.83
N LYS A 232 -0.13 -39.06 -32.45
CA LYS A 232 -1.58 -39.23 -32.43
C LYS A 232 -2.27 -38.38 -31.36
N ASP A 233 -1.60 -38.19 -30.23
CA ASP A 233 -2.17 -37.47 -29.08
C ASP A 233 -1.74 -36.01 -29.03
N LEU A 234 -0.89 -35.56 -29.98
CA LEU A 234 -0.27 -34.24 -29.94
C LEU A 234 -1.28 -33.09 -30.09
N ASP A 235 -2.33 -33.30 -30.91
CA ASP A 235 -3.38 -32.28 -31.15
C ASP A 235 -4.23 -32.00 -29.91
N ASP A 236 -4.37 -32.99 -29.03
CA ASP A 236 -5.09 -32.87 -27.76
C ASP A 236 -4.27 -32.15 -26.66
N VAL A 237 -2.98 -31.85 -26.91
CA VAL A 237 -2.05 -31.20 -25.97
C VAL A 237 -2.19 -31.79 -24.54
N PRO A 238 -2.01 -33.10 -24.34
CA PRO A 238 -2.26 -33.73 -23.06
C PRO A 238 -1.27 -33.28 -21.99
N PHE A 239 -1.73 -33.16 -20.75
CA PHE A 239 -0.85 -32.94 -19.62
C PHE A 239 0.04 -34.18 -19.39
N TYR A 240 1.35 -34.02 -19.68
CA TYR A 240 2.31 -35.05 -19.35
C TYR A 240 2.57 -35.05 -17.82
N ARG A 241 2.47 -36.24 -17.25
CA ARG A 241 2.86 -36.54 -15.88
C ARG A 241 3.77 -37.76 -15.87
N PRO A 242 4.95 -37.70 -15.25
CA PRO A 242 5.79 -38.87 -15.04
C PRO A 242 5.05 -39.97 -14.27
N ASP A 243 5.49 -41.20 -14.42
CA ASP A 243 4.94 -42.34 -13.67
C ASP A 243 5.10 -42.10 -12.16
N ALA A 244 4.12 -42.57 -11.38
CA ALA A 244 4.03 -42.28 -9.95
C ALA A 244 5.23 -42.81 -9.14
N ASP A 245 5.89 -43.84 -9.66
CA ASP A 245 7.09 -44.50 -9.12
C ASP A 245 8.40 -44.05 -9.80
N SER A 246 8.37 -42.97 -10.59
CA SER A 246 9.55 -42.46 -11.23
C SER A 246 10.48 -41.74 -10.20
N GLU A 247 11.80 -41.82 -10.44
CA GLU A 247 12.80 -41.15 -9.59
C GLU A 247 12.56 -39.64 -9.48
N GLU A 248 12.07 -39.01 -10.54
CA GLU A 248 11.78 -37.59 -10.60
C GLU A 248 10.64 -37.21 -9.65
N LEU A 249 9.57 -37.99 -9.60
CA LEU A 249 8.47 -37.75 -8.70
C LEU A 249 8.80 -38.11 -7.26
N GLU A 250 9.55 -39.17 -7.01
CA GLU A 250 10.04 -39.53 -5.68
C GLU A 250 10.88 -38.35 -5.10
N TYR A 251 11.85 -37.87 -5.87
CA TYR A 251 12.68 -36.71 -5.50
C TYR A 251 11.84 -35.47 -5.23
N LEU A 252 10.91 -35.14 -6.12
CA LEU A 252 10.03 -33.97 -5.98
C LEU A 252 9.20 -34.06 -4.68
N HIS A 253 8.58 -35.20 -4.43
CA HIS A 253 7.72 -35.40 -3.27
C HIS A 253 8.52 -35.35 -1.97
N GLU A 254 9.72 -35.95 -1.92
CA GLU A 254 10.62 -35.90 -0.77
C GLU A 254 11.02 -34.45 -0.46
N ARG A 255 11.45 -33.68 -1.48
CA ARG A 255 11.82 -32.28 -1.31
C ARG A 255 10.65 -31.43 -0.86
N ARG A 256 9.48 -31.60 -1.44
CA ARG A 256 8.28 -30.86 -1.04
C ARG A 256 7.87 -31.20 0.39
N LYS A 257 7.97 -32.46 0.81
CA LYS A 257 7.70 -32.89 2.19
C LYS A 257 8.66 -32.22 3.18
N THR A 258 9.96 -32.22 2.87
CA THR A 258 11.00 -31.57 3.68
C THR A 258 10.75 -30.05 3.83
N LEU A 259 10.23 -29.41 2.78
CA LEU A 259 9.88 -27.98 2.78
C LEU A 259 8.51 -27.66 3.37
N GLY A 260 7.82 -28.62 3.98
CA GLY A 260 6.53 -28.42 4.66
C GLY A 260 5.29 -28.59 3.78
N GLY A 261 5.42 -29.15 2.56
CA GLY A 261 4.29 -29.48 1.69
C GLY A 261 4.26 -28.73 0.36
N TYR A 262 3.16 -28.85 -0.34
CA TYR A 262 2.98 -28.25 -1.68
C TYR A 262 2.53 -26.80 -1.62
N LEU A 263 2.89 -26.02 -2.64
CA LEU A 263 2.44 -24.65 -2.84
C LEU A 263 1.19 -24.62 -3.77
N PRO A 264 0.35 -23.58 -3.61
CA PRO A 264 0.38 -22.55 -2.58
C PRO A 264 -0.24 -23.05 -1.27
N SER A 265 0.47 -22.88 -0.16
CA SER A 265 -0.07 -23.07 1.18
C SER A 265 0.04 -21.75 1.93
N ARG A 266 -1.09 -21.04 2.08
CA ARG A 266 -1.15 -19.74 2.75
C ARG A 266 -1.85 -19.88 4.09
N ARG A 267 -1.25 -19.35 5.14
CA ARG A 267 -1.93 -19.20 6.42
C ARG A 267 -2.88 -18.01 6.32
N THR A 268 -4.14 -18.25 6.62
CA THR A 268 -5.16 -17.19 6.76
C THR A 268 -5.33 -16.73 8.20
N LYS A 269 -4.78 -17.51 9.14
CA LYS A 269 -4.79 -17.20 10.58
C LYS A 269 -3.40 -17.35 11.16
N GLY A 270 -3.06 -16.49 12.12
CA GLY A 270 -1.83 -16.54 12.90
C GLY A 270 -2.08 -16.94 14.36
N PRO A 271 -1.03 -16.97 15.19
CA PRO A 271 -1.19 -17.14 16.63
C PRO A 271 -2.09 -16.05 17.22
N LEU A 272 -2.99 -16.42 18.11
CA LEU A 272 -3.86 -15.44 18.79
C LEU A 272 -3.03 -14.58 19.74
N LEU A 273 -3.29 -13.28 19.71
CA LEU A 273 -2.84 -12.34 20.74
C LEU A 273 -4.04 -11.88 21.55
N ALA A 274 -3.84 -11.70 22.86
CA ALA A 274 -4.87 -11.13 23.71
C ALA A 274 -5.05 -9.65 23.37
N VAL A 275 -6.27 -9.29 22.99
CA VAL A 275 -6.63 -7.88 22.75
C VAL A 275 -6.80 -7.19 24.10
N PRO A 276 -6.11 -6.07 24.37
CA PRO A 276 -6.29 -5.35 25.62
C PRO A 276 -7.72 -4.80 25.73
N PRO A 277 -8.26 -4.65 26.94
CA PRO A 277 -9.59 -4.07 27.12
C PRO A 277 -9.62 -2.59 26.75
N LEU A 278 -10.80 -2.06 26.44
CA LEU A 278 -10.99 -0.65 26.05
C LEU A 278 -10.49 0.33 27.12
N GLU A 279 -10.53 -0.08 28.38
CA GLU A 279 -10.03 0.66 29.56
C GLU A 279 -8.53 0.98 29.49
N LEU A 280 -7.75 0.30 28.65
CA LEU A 280 -6.36 0.69 28.38
C LEU A 280 -6.28 2.15 27.90
N PHE A 281 -7.32 2.64 27.23
CA PHE A 281 -7.45 3.99 26.71
C PHE A 281 -8.26 4.92 27.63
N LYS A 282 -8.32 4.62 28.92
CA LYS A 282 -9.09 5.39 29.90
C LYS A 282 -8.86 6.90 29.82
N THR A 283 -7.64 7.34 29.57
CA THR A 283 -7.33 8.78 29.44
C THR A 283 -8.00 9.44 28.25
N GLN A 284 -8.31 8.69 27.20
CA GLN A 284 -9.08 9.16 26.05
C GLN A 284 -10.59 9.10 26.31
N LEU A 285 -11.02 8.11 27.06
CA LEU A 285 -12.44 7.92 27.41
C LEU A 285 -12.93 8.94 28.44
N ASP A 286 -12.10 9.29 29.43
CA ASP A 286 -12.44 10.25 30.49
C ASP A 286 -12.44 11.73 30.00
N GLY A 287 -11.92 11.98 28.78
CA GLY A 287 -11.77 13.33 28.24
C GLY A 287 -10.54 14.06 28.80
N THR A 288 -10.36 15.32 28.40
CA THR A 288 -9.17 16.10 28.72
C THR A 288 -9.39 17.22 29.73
N GLY A 289 -10.64 17.39 30.21
CA GLY A 289 -11.03 18.55 31.00
C GLY A 289 -10.80 19.85 30.20
N GLU A 290 -10.12 20.82 30.78
CA GLU A 290 -9.76 22.09 30.11
C GLU A 290 -8.50 21.98 29.23
N ARG A 291 -7.79 20.87 29.27
CA ARG A 291 -6.56 20.71 28.49
C ARG A 291 -6.89 20.47 27.03
N GLU A 292 -6.35 21.30 26.18
CA GLU A 292 -6.47 21.16 24.73
C GLU A 292 -5.36 20.25 24.17
N ILE A 293 -5.75 19.27 23.39
CA ILE A 293 -4.85 18.38 22.63
C ILE A 293 -5.43 18.13 21.23
N SER A 294 -4.60 17.71 20.31
CA SER A 294 -5.04 17.24 18.99
C SER A 294 -5.41 15.76 19.01
N THR A 295 -6.16 15.29 18.01
CA THR A 295 -6.41 13.85 17.84
C THR A 295 -5.13 13.10 17.50
N THR A 296 -4.16 13.72 16.80
CA THR A 296 -2.80 13.17 16.61
C THR A 296 -2.11 12.90 17.94
N MET A 297 -2.13 13.87 18.89
CA MET A 297 -1.55 13.68 20.21
C MET A 297 -2.32 12.63 21.04
N ALA A 298 -3.65 12.59 20.91
CA ALA A 298 -4.45 11.54 21.55
C ALA A 298 -4.04 10.14 21.05
N PHE A 299 -3.83 10.00 19.73
CA PHE A 299 -3.35 8.76 19.11
C PHE A 299 -1.95 8.37 19.63
N VAL A 300 -1.00 9.28 19.66
CA VAL A 300 0.37 9.00 20.13
C VAL A 300 0.37 8.51 21.59
N ARG A 301 -0.51 9.04 22.44
CA ARG A 301 -0.69 8.55 23.81
C ARG A 301 -1.27 7.13 23.85
N MET A 302 -2.23 6.83 22.97
CA MET A 302 -2.77 5.46 22.85
C MET A 302 -1.70 4.49 22.37
N LEU A 303 -0.92 4.86 21.34
CA LEU A 303 0.18 4.06 20.83
C LEU A 303 1.23 3.81 21.91
N THR A 304 1.55 4.83 22.73
CA THR A 304 2.43 4.70 23.89
C THR A 304 1.87 3.71 24.94
N ALA A 305 0.56 3.75 25.19
CA ALA A 305 -0.09 2.79 26.09
C ALA A 305 -0.01 1.35 25.55
N LEU A 306 -0.28 1.18 24.24
CA LEU A 306 -0.18 -0.12 23.57
C LEU A 306 1.24 -0.69 23.62
N THR A 307 2.28 0.10 23.37
CA THR A 307 3.67 -0.37 23.41
C THR A 307 4.13 -0.79 24.81
N ARG A 308 3.45 -0.32 25.85
CA ARG A 308 3.72 -0.68 27.26
C ARG A 308 2.91 -1.90 27.76
N ASP A 309 1.92 -2.32 27.00
CA ASP A 309 1.13 -3.49 27.37
C ASP A 309 2.00 -4.76 27.37
N LYS A 310 1.87 -5.57 28.42
CA LYS A 310 2.74 -6.73 28.64
C LYS A 310 2.51 -7.87 27.65
N GLN A 311 1.33 -7.94 27.05
CA GLN A 311 0.96 -9.03 26.14
C GLN A 311 1.15 -8.65 24.68
N ILE A 312 0.59 -7.51 24.26
CA ILE A 312 0.61 -7.08 22.87
C ILE A 312 1.78 -6.13 22.55
N GLY A 313 2.35 -5.45 23.55
CA GLY A 313 3.28 -4.32 23.33
C GLY A 313 4.47 -4.64 22.46
N LYS A 314 5.08 -5.83 22.60
CA LYS A 314 6.19 -6.24 21.74
C LYS A 314 5.83 -6.50 20.29
N HIS A 315 4.55 -6.70 19.99
CA HIS A 315 4.01 -6.93 18.65
C HIS A 315 3.57 -5.63 17.93
N ILE A 316 3.49 -4.51 18.65
CA ILE A 316 3.18 -3.20 18.08
C ILE A 316 4.37 -2.72 17.24
N VAL A 317 4.10 -2.28 16.02
CA VAL A 317 5.14 -1.74 15.11
C VAL A 317 4.75 -0.34 14.68
N PRO A 318 5.26 0.71 15.34
CA PRO A 318 5.14 2.07 14.83
C PRO A 318 6.02 2.23 13.60
N ILE A 319 5.46 2.79 12.53
CA ILE A 319 6.14 3.03 11.26
C ILE A 319 5.93 4.48 10.88
N VAL A 320 7.00 5.20 10.57
CA VAL A 320 6.95 6.60 10.14
C VAL A 320 7.94 6.82 9.00
N PRO A 321 7.66 7.75 8.06
CA PRO A 321 8.66 8.15 7.08
C PRO A 321 9.81 8.92 7.73
N ASP A 322 9.56 10.15 8.25
CA ASP A 322 10.57 11.01 8.89
C ASP A 322 9.93 12.04 9.86
N GLU A 323 8.65 11.93 10.12
CA GLU A 323 7.90 12.98 10.82
C GLU A 323 7.55 12.64 12.27
N ALA A 324 8.29 11.73 12.91
CA ALA A 324 8.00 11.31 14.28
C ALA A 324 7.93 12.49 15.27
N ARG A 325 8.82 13.45 15.18
CA ARG A 325 8.79 14.69 16.02
C ARG A 325 7.60 15.57 15.69
N THR A 326 7.23 15.71 14.43
CA THR A 326 6.04 16.46 13.99
C THR A 326 4.76 15.90 14.59
N PHE A 327 4.68 14.57 14.73
CA PHE A 327 3.54 13.88 15.33
C PHE A 327 3.59 13.82 16.86
N GLY A 328 4.69 14.30 17.49
CA GLY A 328 4.88 14.26 18.94
C GLY A 328 5.28 12.88 19.46
N MET A 329 5.95 12.08 18.64
CA MET A 329 6.40 10.71 18.96
C MET A 329 7.81 10.66 19.54
N GLU A 330 8.54 11.78 19.65
CA GLU A 330 9.94 11.83 20.10
C GLU A 330 10.17 11.18 21.48
N GLY A 331 9.16 11.24 22.35
CA GLY A 331 9.21 10.54 23.65
C GLY A 331 9.30 9.02 23.54
N MET A 332 8.93 8.44 22.41
CA MET A 332 9.03 7.00 22.16
C MET A 332 10.44 6.57 21.75
N PHE A 333 11.29 7.45 21.22
CA PHE A 333 12.66 7.13 20.83
C PHE A 333 13.47 6.56 21.99
N ARG A 334 13.38 7.19 23.17
CA ARG A 334 14.05 6.68 24.37
C ARG A 334 13.42 5.40 24.89
N GLN A 335 12.10 5.25 24.79
CA GLN A 335 11.37 4.13 25.41
C GLN A 335 11.56 2.82 24.66
N ILE A 336 11.37 2.84 23.34
CA ILE A 336 11.32 1.66 22.49
C ILE A 336 12.35 1.67 21.37
N GLY A 337 13.05 2.79 21.14
CA GLY A 337 14.11 2.92 20.16
C GLY A 337 13.67 2.85 18.69
N ILE A 338 14.48 3.42 17.83
CA ILE A 338 14.37 3.29 16.38
C ILE A 338 15.19 2.06 15.96
N TYR A 339 14.64 1.22 15.12
CA TYR A 339 15.33 0.03 14.63
C TYR A 339 16.48 0.41 13.69
N ALA A 340 17.67 -0.06 14.01
CA ALA A 340 18.85 0.01 13.18
C ALA A 340 19.60 -1.32 13.23
N SER A 341 19.75 -2.01 12.09
CA SER A 341 20.32 -3.36 12.03
C SER A 341 21.75 -3.47 12.59
N LYS A 342 22.50 -2.37 12.59
CA LYS A 342 23.87 -2.28 13.13
C LYS A 342 23.94 -1.61 14.51
N GLY A 343 22.80 -1.18 15.07
CA GLY A 343 22.74 -0.32 16.25
C GLY A 343 23.23 1.10 15.95
N GLN A 344 23.40 1.92 16.99
CA GLN A 344 23.86 3.30 16.88
C GLN A 344 25.38 3.38 16.98
N LEU A 345 26.03 3.73 15.88
CA LEU A 345 27.51 3.79 15.76
C LEU A 345 28.07 5.19 16.03
N TYR A 346 27.25 6.12 16.45
CA TYR A 346 27.59 7.53 16.70
C TYR A 346 26.86 8.04 17.95
N GLU A 347 27.33 9.13 18.51
CA GLU A 347 26.63 9.87 19.56
C GLU A 347 25.65 10.84 18.88
N PRO A 348 24.34 10.81 19.19
CA PRO A 348 23.40 11.74 18.58
C PRO A 348 23.64 13.16 19.08
N GLU A 349 23.34 14.14 18.23
CA GLU A 349 23.56 15.56 18.55
C GLU A 349 22.77 15.99 19.78
N ASP A 350 21.59 15.43 19.97
CA ASP A 350 20.68 15.70 21.09
C ASP A 350 20.87 14.74 22.30
N ALA A 351 22.01 14.06 22.42
CA ALA A 351 22.28 13.07 23.48
C ALA A 351 22.09 13.60 24.92
N GLY A 352 22.24 14.90 25.10
CA GLY A 352 22.02 15.58 26.39
C GLY A 352 20.56 15.89 26.71
N GLU A 353 19.64 15.69 25.78
CA GLU A 353 18.22 15.99 25.96
C GLU A 353 17.45 14.83 26.60
N LEU A 354 16.26 15.12 27.12
CA LEU A 354 15.41 14.09 27.74
C LEU A 354 14.82 13.13 26.70
N MET A 355 14.53 13.61 25.50
CA MET A 355 13.91 12.89 24.39
C MET A 355 14.82 12.85 23.17
N TYR A 356 16.03 12.28 23.36
CA TYR A 356 17.05 12.22 22.32
C TYR A 356 16.78 11.11 21.29
N TYR A 357 17.34 11.28 20.10
CA TYR A 357 17.31 10.31 19.00
C TYR A 357 18.08 9.06 19.38
N ARG A 358 17.43 7.90 19.38
CA ARG A 358 18.03 6.64 19.79
C ARG A 358 17.76 5.52 18.79
N GLU A 359 18.82 5.02 18.18
CA GLU A 359 18.82 3.82 17.35
C GLU A 359 19.29 2.59 18.15
N ASP A 360 18.68 1.43 17.87
CA ASP A 360 19.00 0.17 18.55
C ASP A 360 18.66 -1.02 17.64
N LYS A 361 19.46 -2.12 17.72
CA LYS A 361 19.14 -3.37 17.01
C LYS A 361 17.79 -3.95 17.42
N SER A 362 17.43 -3.80 18.68
CA SER A 362 16.13 -4.19 19.22
C SER A 362 15.07 -3.08 19.15
N GLY A 363 15.38 -1.97 18.49
CA GLY A 363 14.48 -0.85 18.32
C GLY A 363 13.15 -1.27 17.72
N GLN A 364 12.07 -0.63 18.14
CA GLN A 364 10.71 -1.04 17.77
C GLN A 364 10.11 -0.17 16.68
N ILE A 365 10.51 1.10 16.58
CA ILE A 365 10.05 2.04 15.57
C ILE A 365 10.79 1.74 14.26
N LEU A 366 10.05 1.63 13.16
CA LEU A 366 10.60 1.64 11.81
C LEU A 366 10.51 3.08 11.26
N GLU A 367 11.65 3.76 11.20
CA GLU A 367 11.79 5.08 10.60
C GLU A 367 12.45 4.91 9.23
N GLU A 368 11.70 5.24 8.16
CA GLU A 368 12.04 4.80 6.79
C GLU A 368 12.72 5.88 5.96
N GLY A 369 12.82 7.12 6.50
CA GLY A 369 13.17 8.30 5.74
C GLY A 369 11.99 8.82 4.91
N ILE A 370 12.15 9.92 4.19
CA ILE A 370 11.12 10.53 3.33
C ILE A 370 10.83 9.60 2.14
N ASN A 371 10.15 8.49 2.45
CA ASN A 371 9.89 7.40 1.52
C ASN A 371 8.60 6.66 1.91
N GLU A 372 7.46 7.18 1.51
CA GLU A 372 6.15 6.59 1.82
C GLU A 372 5.97 5.23 1.17
N ALA A 373 6.54 4.98 0.00
CA ALA A 373 6.51 3.67 -0.66
C ALA A 373 7.27 2.61 0.16
N GLY A 374 8.43 2.98 0.73
CA GLY A 374 9.19 2.13 1.63
C GLY A 374 8.47 1.88 2.95
N ALA A 375 7.94 2.93 3.58
CA ALA A 375 7.17 2.82 4.82
C ALA A 375 5.93 1.94 4.65
N THR A 376 5.20 2.09 3.53
CA THR A 376 4.07 1.22 3.19
C THR A 376 4.52 -0.22 2.98
N SER A 377 5.65 -0.45 2.32
CA SER A 377 6.21 -1.80 2.13
C SER A 377 6.60 -2.45 3.45
N SER A 378 7.15 -1.70 4.41
CA SER A 378 7.39 -2.16 5.79
C SER A 378 6.08 -2.47 6.52
N TRP A 379 5.06 -1.63 6.34
CA TRP A 379 3.74 -1.87 6.90
C TRP A 379 3.12 -3.16 6.33
N ILE A 380 3.19 -3.38 5.01
CA ILE A 380 2.72 -4.63 4.38
C ILE A 380 3.48 -5.84 4.92
N ALA A 381 4.81 -5.75 5.08
CA ALA A 381 5.62 -6.83 5.62
C ALA A 381 5.19 -7.21 7.05
N ALA A 382 4.96 -6.22 7.91
CA ALA A 382 4.45 -6.42 9.26
C ALA A 382 3.00 -6.94 9.25
N ALA A 383 2.13 -6.35 8.45
CA ALA A 383 0.70 -6.66 8.37
C ALA A 383 0.41 -8.07 7.81
N THR A 384 1.36 -8.67 7.08
CA THR A 384 1.28 -10.03 6.51
C THR A 384 2.17 -11.04 7.24
N ALA A 385 2.86 -10.64 8.31
CA ALA A 385 3.79 -11.51 9.05
C ALA A 385 3.10 -12.75 9.64
N TYR A 386 1.81 -12.65 9.98
CA TYR A 386 1.02 -13.79 10.44
C TYR A 386 0.98 -14.92 9.39
N SER A 387 0.86 -14.56 8.11
CA SER A 387 0.82 -15.51 6.99
C SER A 387 2.22 -15.99 6.62
N ASN A 388 3.19 -15.08 6.46
CA ASN A 388 4.53 -15.39 5.98
C ASN A 388 5.41 -16.07 7.02
N HIS A 389 5.27 -15.69 8.30
CA HIS A 389 6.19 -16.08 9.38
C HIS A 389 5.51 -16.75 10.58
N ASN A 390 4.17 -16.86 10.56
CA ASN A 390 3.39 -17.34 11.71
C ASN A 390 3.62 -16.49 12.98
N VAL A 391 3.86 -15.18 12.79
CA VAL A 391 4.04 -14.21 13.87
C VAL A 391 3.02 -13.10 13.70
N GLN A 392 2.10 -12.96 14.66
CA GLN A 392 1.10 -11.88 14.60
C GLN A 392 1.75 -10.56 14.96
N MET A 393 1.70 -9.57 14.08
CA MET A 393 2.18 -8.21 14.32
C MET A 393 1.04 -7.21 14.17
N VAL A 394 1.18 -6.03 14.76
CA VAL A 394 0.18 -4.97 14.77
C VAL A 394 0.84 -3.67 14.33
N PRO A 395 0.98 -3.45 13.02
CA PRO A 395 1.61 -2.24 12.51
C PRO A 395 0.67 -1.04 12.53
N PHE A 396 1.24 0.10 12.92
CA PHE A 396 0.65 1.44 12.83
C PHE A 396 1.56 2.29 11.95
N TYR A 397 1.14 2.55 10.72
CA TYR A 397 1.86 3.44 9.82
C TYR A 397 1.25 4.84 9.88
N ILE A 398 2.06 5.80 10.32
CA ILE A 398 1.68 7.20 10.56
C ILE A 398 2.36 8.07 9.51
N TYR A 399 1.60 8.88 8.81
CA TYR A 399 2.09 9.72 7.72
C TYR A 399 1.21 10.94 7.49
N TYR A 400 1.70 11.93 6.77
CA TYR A 400 0.84 13.01 6.25
C TYR A 400 -0.22 12.43 5.33
N SER A 401 -1.50 12.62 5.64
CA SER A 401 -2.61 11.98 4.93
C SER A 401 -2.61 12.28 3.42
N MET A 402 -2.15 13.47 3.02
CA MET A 402 -2.01 13.85 1.61
C MET A 402 -1.03 12.96 0.84
N PHE A 403 0.01 12.44 1.49
CA PHE A 403 1.02 11.56 0.88
C PHE A 403 0.69 10.07 0.99
N GLY A 404 -0.50 9.74 1.51
CA GLY A 404 -1.04 8.40 1.57
C GLY A 404 -1.61 7.92 0.23
N PHE A 405 -2.92 7.72 0.16
CA PHE A 405 -3.61 7.13 -1.00
C PHE A 405 -3.25 7.77 -2.34
N GLN A 406 -2.98 9.07 -2.39
CA GLN A 406 -2.57 9.75 -3.60
C GLN A 406 -1.20 9.27 -4.14
N ARG A 407 -0.27 8.91 -3.24
CA ARG A 407 1.10 8.52 -3.61
C ARG A 407 1.33 7.01 -3.57
N ILE A 408 0.65 6.30 -2.67
CA ILE A 408 0.86 4.88 -2.39
C ILE A 408 -0.41 4.03 -2.54
N GLY A 409 -1.44 4.55 -3.26
CA GLY A 409 -2.72 3.87 -3.41
C GLY A 409 -2.61 2.48 -4.03
N ASP A 410 -1.69 2.29 -4.98
CA ASP A 410 -1.41 1.00 -5.60
C ASP A 410 -0.90 -0.04 -4.58
N PHE A 411 0.04 0.37 -3.71
CA PHE A 411 0.49 -0.50 -2.60
C PHE A 411 -0.63 -0.85 -1.64
N LEU A 412 -1.54 0.11 -1.36
CA LEU A 412 -2.67 -0.13 -0.44
C LEU A 412 -3.73 -1.05 -1.06
N TRP A 413 -3.93 -0.95 -2.38
CA TRP A 413 -4.76 -1.92 -3.12
C TRP A 413 -4.15 -3.32 -3.02
N ALA A 414 -2.86 -3.46 -3.33
CA ALA A 414 -2.13 -4.72 -3.21
C ALA A 414 -2.17 -5.26 -1.76
N ALA A 415 -2.03 -4.41 -0.76
CA ALA A 415 -2.14 -4.78 0.66
C ALA A 415 -3.50 -5.38 0.99
N GLY A 416 -4.57 -4.79 0.46
CA GLY A 416 -5.94 -5.32 0.61
C GLY A 416 -6.07 -6.72 0.02
N ASP A 417 -5.57 -6.93 -1.20
CA ASP A 417 -5.56 -8.24 -1.87
C ASP A 417 -4.69 -9.28 -1.15
N MET A 418 -3.57 -8.84 -0.57
CA MET A 418 -2.68 -9.68 0.26
C MET A 418 -3.23 -9.98 1.66
N GLN A 419 -4.42 -9.50 2.01
CA GLN A 419 -5.05 -9.66 3.33
C GLN A 419 -4.22 -9.07 4.48
N ALA A 420 -3.59 -7.93 4.25
CA ALA A 420 -2.85 -7.20 5.27
C ALA A 420 -3.76 -6.77 6.42
N ARG A 421 -3.24 -6.82 7.67
CA ARG A 421 -3.95 -6.42 8.89
C ARG A 421 -3.14 -5.39 9.65
N GLY A 422 -3.67 -4.21 9.83
CA GLY A 422 -2.98 -3.13 10.51
C GLY A 422 -3.69 -1.80 10.38
N PHE A 423 -3.08 -0.77 10.91
CA PHE A 423 -3.62 0.58 10.93
C PHE A 423 -2.78 1.50 10.05
N LEU A 424 -3.47 2.28 9.24
CA LEU A 424 -2.95 3.44 8.53
C LEU A 424 -3.48 4.69 9.23
N ILE A 425 -2.61 5.58 9.65
CA ILE A 425 -2.97 6.80 10.37
C ILE A 425 -2.59 7.99 9.50
N GLY A 426 -3.59 8.59 8.86
CA GLY A 426 -3.45 9.84 8.14
C GLY A 426 -3.36 11.00 9.13
N ALA A 427 -2.18 11.29 9.61
CA ALA A 427 -1.94 12.38 10.54
C ALA A 427 -1.87 13.72 9.81
N THR A 428 -2.12 14.83 10.52
CA THR A 428 -2.25 16.17 9.93
C THR A 428 -3.25 16.23 8.77
N ALA A 429 -4.37 15.48 8.93
CA ALA A 429 -5.42 15.41 7.93
C ALA A 429 -6.29 16.69 7.91
N GLY A 430 -7.12 16.78 6.88
CA GLY A 430 -8.05 17.87 6.68
C GLY A 430 -7.47 19.07 5.94
N ARG A 431 -8.27 19.65 5.05
CA ARG A 431 -7.80 20.74 4.17
C ARG A 431 -7.73 22.09 4.88
N THR A 432 -8.64 22.35 5.81
CA THR A 432 -8.69 23.59 6.57
C THR A 432 -8.02 23.50 7.95
N THR A 433 -7.80 22.28 8.43
CA THR A 433 -7.28 22.05 9.78
C THR A 433 -5.78 22.17 9.85
N LEU A 434 -5.06 21.84 8.79
CA LEU A 434 -3.62 22.00 8.68
C LEU A 434 -3.28 23.46 8.37
N ALA A 435 -2.93 24.23 9.42
CA ALA A 435 -2.63 25.66 9.31
C ALA A 435 -1.13 25.95 9.21
N GLY A 436 -0.76 26.92 8.37
CA GLY A 436 0.62 27.39 8.22
C GLY A 436 1.56 26.48 7.45
N GLU A 437 1.04 25.39 6.92
CA GLU A 437 1.80 24.46 6.09
C GLU A 437 1.66 24.79 4.59
N GLY A 438 2.51 24.20 3.75
CA GLY A 438 2.35 24.29 2.32
C GLY A 438 1.07 23.61 1.86
N LEU A 439 0.43 24.22 0.85
CA LEU A 439 -0.86 23.72 0.30
C LEU A 439 -0.83 22.24 -0.16
N GLN A 440 0.36 21.73 -0.53
CA GLN A 440 0.55 20.34 -0.94
C GLN A 440 0.37 19.32 0.19
N HIS A 441 0.32 19.75 1.46
CA HIS A 441 0.05 18.88 2.62
C HIS A 441 -1.44 18.78 2.97
N GLN A 442 -2.30 19.63 2.38
CA GLN A 442 -3.70 19.74 2.74
C GLN A 442 -4.57 18.68 2.02
N ASP A 443 -4.87 17.61 2.72
CA ASP A 443 -5.70 16.51 2.23
C ASP A 443 -7.20 16.85 2.27
N GLY A 444 -7.89 16.61 1.19
CA GLY A 444 -9.35 16.71 1.08
C GLY A 444 -10.01 15.51 0.41
N HIS A 445 -9.25 14.45 0.06
CA HIS A 445 -9.76 13.36 -0.79
C HIS A 445 -9.31 11.95 -0.39
N SER A 446 -8.49 11.77 0.64
CA SER A 446 -8.01 10.44 1.04
C SER A 446 -9.14 9.49 1.43
N LEU A 447 -10.23 9.98 2.04
CA LEU A 447 -11.40 9.17 2.38
C LEU A 447 -12.14 8.67 1.13
N VAL A 448 -12.16 9.45 0.03
CA VAL A 448 -12.71 9.02 -1.26
C VAL A 448 -11.89 7.87 -1.82
N ALA A 449 -10.56 8.02 -1.84
CA ALA A 449 -9.66 6.98 -2.31
C ALA A 449 -9.77 5.70 -1.45
N ALA A 450 -9.81 5.83 -0.12
CA ALA A 450 -9.97 4.71 0.80
C ALA A 450 -11.28 3.92 0.54
N SER A 451 -12.36 4.60 0.14
CA SER A 451 -13.64 3.95 -0.15
C SER A 451 -13.60 2.97 -1.32
N SER A 452 -12.59 3.08 -2.20
CA SER A 452 -12.40 2.19 -3.35
C SER A 452 -11.86 0.80 -2.97
N ILE A 453 -11.19 0.67 -1.81
CA ILE A 453 -10.57 -0.59 -1.39
C ILE A 453 -11.57 -1.42 -0.57
N PRO A 454 -11.93 -2.64 -1.01
CA PRO A 454 -13.06 -3.39 -0.45
C PRO A 454 -12.97 -3.70 1.04
N ASN A 455 -11.78 -3.99 1.55
CA ASN A 455 -11.53 -4.37 2.94
C ASN A 455 -10.86 -3.28 3.78
N CYS A 456 -10.77 -2.04 3.28
CA CYS A 456 -10.35 -0.88 4.05
C CYS A 456 -11.53 -0.31 4.85
N ARG A 457 -11.37 -0.17 6.17
CA ARG A 457 -12.32 0.48 7.09
C ARG A 457 -11.79 1.88 7.40
N SER A 458 -12.50 2.92 7.00
CA SER A 458 -11.99 4.29 7.12
C SER A 458 -12.86 5.16 8.00
N TYR A 459 -12.22 5.94 8.89
CA TYR A 459 -12.86 6.76 9.90
C TYR A 459 -12.22 8.15 10.01
N ASP A 460 -13.03 9.15 10.33
CA ASP A 460 -12.64 10.55 10.56
C ASP A 460 -13.15 11.02 11.94
N PRO A 461 -12.52 10.58 13.04
CA PRO A 461 -12.96 10.90 14.39
C PRO A 461 -12.70 12.36 14.77
N THR A 462 -13.64 12.94 15.53
CA THR A 462 -13.51 14.26 16.15
C THR A 462 -12.86 14.17 17.53
N PHE A 463 -13.30 13.23 18.35
CA PHE A 463 -12.91 13.16 19.75
C PHE A 463 -11.98 11.98 20.06
N ALA A 464 -11.18 12.16 21.13
CA ALA A 464 -10.23 11.14 21.57
C ALA A 464 -10.90 9.81 21.91
N TYR A 465 -12.11 9.84 22.48
CA TYR A 465 -12.86 8.61 22.78
C TYR A 465 -13.36 7.88 21.53
N GLU A 466 -13.74 8.62 20.47
CA GLU A 466 -14.12 8.00 19.18
C GLU A 466 -12.91 7.24 18.61
N LEU A 467 -11.74 7.88 18.61
CA LEU A 467 -10.51 7.28 18.18
C LEU A 467 -10.16 6.03 19.00
N ALA A 468 -10.35 6.07 20.33
CA ALA A 468 -10.12 4.93 21.23
C ALA A 468 -11.03 3.73 20.89
N VAL A 469 -12.32 3.97 20.68
CA VAL A 469 -13.30 2.94 20.31
C VAL A 469 -12.95 2.33 18.94
N ILE A 470 -12.61 3.15 17.94
CA ILE A 470 -12.28 2.70 16.59
C ILE A 470 -10.99 1.84 16.60
N VAL A 471 -9.94 2.29 17.29
CA VAL A 471 -8.68 1.53 17.37
C VAL A 471 -8.88 0.23 18.14
N HIS A 472 -9.65 0.25 19.23
CA HIS A 472 -9.96 -0.96 19.99
C HIS A 472 -10.75 -1.97 19.14
N ASP A 473 -11.75 -1.53 18.39
CA ASP A 473 -12.50 -2.39 17.46
C ASP A 473 -11.59 -2.98 16.38
N GLY A 474 -10.69 -2.19 15.82
CA GLY A 474 -9.70 -2.68 14.86
C GLY A 474 -8.78 -3.76 15.43
N LEU A 475 -8.32 -3.59 16.68
CA LEU A 475 -7.55 -4.64 17.39
C LEU A 475 -8.39 -5.88 17.58
N ARG A 476 -9.64 -5.75 18.04
CA ARG A 476 -10.56 -6.88 18.25
C ARG A 476 -10.79 -7.65 16.94
N ARG A 477 -11.14 -6.98 15.87
CA ARG A 477 -11.49 -7.60 14.58
C ARG A 477 -10.27 -8.19 13.86
N MET A 478 -9.18 -7.42 13.73
CA MET A 478 -8.00 -7.86 12.97
C MET A 478 -7.16 -8.87 13.73
N ILE A 479 -7.00 -8.72 15.06
CA ILE A 479 -6.07 -9.50 15.87
C ILE A 479 -6.80 -10.59 16.65
N GLY A 480 -7.93 -10.28 17.28
CA GLY A 480 -8.73 -11.24 18.02
C GLY A 480 -9.53 -12.17 17.10
N GLU A 481 -10.33 -11.62 16.21
CA GLU A 481 -11.21 -12.37 15.30
C GLU A 481 -10.53 -12.73 13.97
N GLN A 482 -9.42 -12.08 13.67
CA GLN A 482 -8.59 -12.29 12.48
C GLN A 482 -9.36 -12.10 11.16
N GLU A 483 -10.20 -11.07 11.12
CA GLU A 483 -10.88 -10.65 9.89
C GLU A 483 -9.89 -10.14 8.84
N ASN A 484 -10.26 -10.33 7.56
CA ASN A 484 -9.51 -9.78 6.43
C ASN A 484 -9.90 -8.33 6.17
N ILE A 485 -9.44 -7.44 7.04
CA ILE A 485 -9.64 -5.99 6.96
C ILE A 485 -8.40 -5.26 7.46
N PHE A 486 -8.28 -3.99 7.08
CA PHE A 486 -7.36 -3.04 7.67
C PHE A 486 -8.05 -1.69 7.88
N TYR A 487 -7.50 -0.86 8.75
CA TYR A 487 -8.10 0.42 9.13
C TYR A 487 -7.31 1.59 8.55
N TYR A 488 -8.02 2.59 8.05
CA TYR A 488 -7.52 3.93 7.78
C TYR A 488 -8.23 4.93 8.70
N VAL A 489 -7.48 5.63 9.55
CA VAL A 489 -8.03 6.58 10.50
C VAL A 489 -7.32 7.91 10.35
N THR A 490 -8.07 8.98 10.15
CA THR A 490 -7.52 10.32 10.07
C THR A 490 -7.32 10.91 11.45
N CYS A 491 -6.22 11.64 11.63
CA CYS A 491 -5.91 12.41 12.82
C CYS A 491 -5.49 13.83 12.43
N MET A 492 -5.86 14.79 13.22
CA MET A 492 -5.66 16.21 12.93
C MET A 492 -4.79 16.89 13.99
N ASN A 493 -4.15 18.00 13.64
CA ASN A 493 -3.21 18.70 14.52
C ASN A 493 -3.78 19.96 15.21
N GLU A 494 -5.09 20.21 15.10
CA GLU A 494 -5.74 21.28 15.86
C GLU A 494 -5.97 20.84 17.30
N ASN A 495 -5.57 21.69 18.27
CA ASN A 495 -5.79 21.44 19.69
C ASN A 495 -7.14 21.95 20.15
N TYR A 496 -7.86 21.13 20.90
CA TYR A 496 -9.12 21.46 21.57
C TYR A 496 -9.38 20.52 22.75
N ALA A 497 -10.29 20.91 23.64
CA ALA A 497 -10.71 20.08 24.74
C ALA A 497 -11.60 18.92 24.24
N HIS A 498 -11.33 17.73 24.72
CA HIS A 498 -12.13 16.55 24.40
C HIS A 498 -13.05 16.21 25.58
N PRO A 499 -14.38 16.12 25.35
CA PRO A 499 -15.31 15.72 26.41
C PRO A 499 -15.13 14.25 26.80
N PRO A 500 -15.62 13.85 27.99
CA PRO A 500 -15.72 12.43 28.34
C PRO A 500 -16.69 11.71 27.39
N MET A 501 -16.47 10.43 27.17
CA MET A 501 -17.31 9.60 26.33
C MET A 501 -18.71 9.44 26.96
N PRO A 502 -19.78 9.81 26.24
CA PRO A 502 -21.14 9.47 26.66
C PRO A 502 -21.36 7.95 26.70
N SER A 503 -22.18 7.47 27.61
CA SER A 503 -22.46 6.02 27.69
C SER A 503 -23.34 5.53 26.56
N GLY A 504 -23.02 4.34 26.01
CA GLY A 504 -23.86 3.62 25.04
C GLY A 504 -23.80 4.14 23.61
N ILE A 505 -22.75 4.88 23.25
CA ILE A 505 -22.54 5.41 21.87
C ILE A 505 -21.54 4.60 21.04
N GLU A 506 -20.91 3.59 21.63
CA GLU A 506 -19.84 2.79 21.01
C GLU A 506 -20.28 2.23 19.65
N ASP A 507 -21.45 1.62 19.61
CA ASP A 507 -22.04 1.08 18.39
C ASP A 507 -22.24 2.16 17.31
N GLY A 508 -22.70 3.34 17.70
CA GLY A 508 -22.88 4.47 16.78
C GLY A 508 -21.57 4.97 16.21
N ILE A 509 -20.50 5.04 17.04
CA ILE A 509 -19.15 5.38 16.59
C ILE A 509 -18.69 4.40 15.51
N LEU A 510 -18.85 3.09 15.76
CA LEU A 510 -18.39 2.05 14.84
C LEU A 510 -19.23 1.93 13.57
N LYS A 511 -20.55 2.19 13.66
CA LYS A 511 -21.44 2.20 12.50
C LYS A 511 -21.32 3.47 11.64
N GLY A 512 -20.64 4.49 12.15
CA GLY A 512 -20.27 5.68 11.40
C GLY A 512 -20.97 6.97 11.81
N MET A 513 -21.98 6.96 12.70
CA MET A 513 -22.57 8.18 13.27
C MET A 513 -23.33 7.93 14.56
N TYR A 514 -23.42 8.96 15.39
CA TYR A 514 -24.25 8.96 16.60
C TYR A 514 -24.76 10.36 16.91
N LEU A 515 -25.85 10.45 17.66
CA LEU A 515 -26.45 11.71 18.08
C LEU A 515 -25.59 12.32 19.21
N TYR A 516 -24.93 13.45 18.91
CA TYR A 516 -24.01 14.13 19.82
C TYR A 516 -24.73 15.14 20.73
N ASP A 517 -25.61 15.98 20.17
CA ASP A 517 -26.28 17.02 20.91
C ASP A 517 -27.74 17.14 20.44
N VAL A 518 -28.66 17.33 21.39
CA VAL A 518 -30.10 17.35 21.14
C VAL A 518 -30.72 18.57 21.77
N ASP A 519 -31.38 19.41 20.96
CA ASP A 519 -32.23 20.47 21.44
C ASP A 519 -33.71 20.01 21.51
N GLN A 520 -34.34 20.30 22.62
CA GLN A 520 -35.78 20.00 22.81
C GLN A 520 -36.69 21.23 22.62
N GLN A 521 -36.11 22.41 22.39
CA GLN A 521 -36.85 23.66 22.30
C GLN A 521 -36.99 24.12 20.83
N GLY A 522 -38.18 24.51 20.43
CA GLY A 522 -38.47 25.02 19.09
C GLY A 522 -39.38 24.13 18.28
N LYS A 523 -40.09 24.73 17.31
CA LYS A 523 -41.05 24.05 16.42
C LYS A 523 -40.40 23.64 15.09
N ILE A 524 -39.47 24.47 14.57
CA ILE A 524 -38.75 24.26 13.33
C ILE A 524 -37.47 23.50 13.65
N ARG A 525 -37.19 22.39 12.96
CA ARG A 525 -36.09 21.51 13.25
C ARG A 525 -35.18 21.37 12.03
N VAL A 526 -33.86 21.29 12.28
CA VAL A 526 -32.82 20.94 11.31
C VAL A 526 -31.86 19.92 11.92
N GLN A 527 -31.33 19.06 11.11
CA GLN A 527 -30.32 18.06 11.48
C GLN A 527 -28.96 18.52 10.95
N LEU A 528 -27.99 18.70 11.81
CA LEU A 528 -26.62 19.05 11.44
C LEU A 528 -25.70 17.85 11.66
N MET A 529 -24.85 17.56 10.68
CA MET A 529 -23.91 16.44 10.70
C MET A 529 -22.49 17.00 10.51
N GLY A 530 -21.52 16.50 11.28
CA GLY A 530 -20.13 16.92 11.15
C GLY A 530 -19.15 15.78 11.37
N SER A 531 -18.00 15.83 10.72
CA SER A 531 -16.90 14.88 10.91
C SER A 531 -15.58 15.60 11.23
N GLY A 532 -14.66 14.89 11.86
CA GLY A 532 -13.35 15.45 12.22
C GLY A 532 -13.47 16.78 12.96
N THR A 533 -12.52 17.69 12.75
CA THR A 533 -12.55 19.02 13.41
C THR A 533 -13.70 19.91 12.99
N ILE A 534 -14.32 19.68 11.83
CA ILE A 534 -15.46 20.49 11.36
C ILE A 534 -16.72 20.25 12.19
N LEU A 535 -16.84 19.14 12.91
CA LEU A 535 -17.92 18.99 13.89
C LEU A 535 -17.96 20.16 14.89
N ARG A 536 -16.82 20.74 15.24
CA ARG A 536 -16.77 21.94 16.13
C ARG A 536 -17.43 23.16 15.49
N GLU A 537 -17.25 23.35 14.19
CA GLU A 537 -17.95 24.43 13.46
C GLU A 537 -19.45 24.12 13.35
N VAL A 538 -19.82 22.85 13.20
CA VAL A 538 -21.23 22.40 13.21
C VAL A 538 -21.89 22.68 14.55
N VAL A 539 -21.22 22.38 15.68
CA VAL A 539 -21.73 22.71 17.03
C VAL A 539 -21.90 24.21 17.21
N ALA A 540 -20.91 25.00 16.78
CA ALA A 540 -21.00 26.47 16.85
C ALA A 540 -22.11 27.03 15.94
N ALA A 541 -22.34 26.42 14.77
CA ALA A 541 -23.48 26.78 13.89
C ALA A 541 -24.82 26.45 14.55
N ALA A 542 -24.91 25.33 15.26
CA ALA A 542 -26.10 24.96 16.02
C ALA A 542 -26.43 26.00 17.10
N GLU A 543 -25.44 26.52 17.81
CA GLU A 543 -25.61 27.60 18.78
C GLU A 543 -26.13 28.90 18.13
N LEU A 544 -25.59 29.27 16.95
CA LEU A 544 -26.05 30.44 16.18
C LEU A 544 -27.53 30.26 15.78
N LEU A 545 -27.90 29.09 15.25
CA LEU A 545 -29.30 28.82 14.84
C LEU A 545 -30.27 28.84 16.03
N ARG A 546 -29.91 28.31 17.17
CA ARG A 546 -30.70 28.33 18.40
C ARG A 546 -30.87 29.75 18.93
N LYS A 547 -29.76 30.48 19.06
CA LYS A 547 -29.73 31.83 19.66
C LYS A 547 -30.36 32.90 18.75
N ASP A 548 -29.95 32.91 17.48
CA ASP A 548 -30.28 34.00 16.56
C ASP A 548 -31.61 33.78 15.83
N HIS A 549 -31.99 32.49 15.61
CA HIS A 549 -33.12 32.14 14.76
C HIS A 549 -34.21 31.28 15.48
N ARG A 550 -33.96 30.84 16.72
CA ARG A 550 -34.85 29.99 17.52
C ARG A 550 -35.25 28.69 16.83
N ILE A 551 -34.30 28.13 16.08
CA ILE A 551 -34.43 26.85 15.37
C ILE A 551 -33.95 25.74 16.28
N ARG A 552 -34.68 24.65 16.36
CA ARG A 552 -34.31 23.42 17.04
C ARG A 552 -33.27 22.69 16.19
N VAL A 553 -32.11 22.38 16.77
CA VAL A 553 -31.01 21.74 16.09
C VAL A 553 -30.57 20.48 16.81
N ASP A 554 -30.60 19.36 16.12
CA ASP A 554 -29.95 18.13 16.56
C ASP A 554 -28.59 18.04 15.85
N VAL A 555 -27.53 17.69 16.57
CA VAL A 555 -26.16 17.57 16.05
C VAL A 555 -25.70 16.12 16.07
N TRP A 556 -25.18 15.65 14.95
CA TRP A 556 -24.66 14.31 14.76
C TRP A 556 -23.15 14.35 14.56
N SER A 557 -22.40 13.55 15.34
CA SER A 557 -21.02 13.24 15.03
C SER A 557 -20.99 12.09 14.04
N VAL A 558 -20.39 12.34 12.85
CA VAL A 558 -20.24 11.34 11.81
C VAL A 558 -18.79 10.89 11.77
N THR A 559 -18.54 9.74 12.32
CA THR A 559 -17.20 9.16 12.38
C THR A 559 -16.76 8.47 11.08
N SER A 560 -17.74 8.07 10.23
CA SER A 560 -17.45 7.46 8.93
C SER A 560 -18.61 7.49 7.96
N PHE A 561 -18.57 8.35 6.97
CA PHE A 561 -19.47 8.30 5.82
C PHE A 561 -19.28 7.02 4.99
N ASN A 562 -18.05 6.49 4.92
CA ASN A 562 -17.73 5.29 4.17
C ASN A 562 -18.38 4.03 4.76
N GLU A 563 -18.33 3.86 6.09
CA GLU A 563 -18.97 2.69 6.74
C GLU A 563 -20.50 2.80 6.70
N LEU A 564 -21.06 4.00 6.84
CA LEU A 564 -22.49 4.23 6.65
C LEU A 564 -22.95 3.80 5.24
N ARG A 565 -22.22 4.20 4.21
CA ARG A 565 -22.50 3.81 2.82
C ARG A 565 -22.35 2.30 2.62
N ARG A 566 -21.30 1.70 3.17
CA ARG A 566 -21.02 0.26 3.05
C ARG A 566 -22.15 -0.58 3.60
N GLU A 567 -22.59 -0.30 4.82
CA GLU A 567 -23.71 -1.00 5.47
C GLU A 567 -25.01 -0.80 4.69
N ALA A 568 -25.29 0.43 4.25
CA ALA A 568 -26.49 0.71 3.49
C ALA A 568 -26.57 -0.04 2.15
N LEU A 569 -25.45 -0.17 1.43
CA LEU A 569 -25.35 -0.96 0.20
C LEU A 569 -25.53 -2.47 0.47
N GLU A 570 -25.02 -2.96 1.59
CA GLU A 570 -25.22 -4.36 2.01
C GLU A 570 -26.70 -4.64 2.29
N VAL A 571 -27.38 -3.75 3.00
CA VAL A 571 -28.81 -3.84 3.28
C VAL A 571 -29.64 -3.78 1.99
N GLU A 572 -29.31 -2.88 1.06
CA GLU A 572 -29.99 -2.81 -0.24
C GLU A 572 -29.83 -4.11 -1.03
N ARG A 573 -28.60 -4.61 -1.09
CA ARG A 573 -28.34 -5.88 -1.77
C ARG A 573 -29.16 -7.03 -1.14
N TRP A 574 -29.22 -7.07 0.19
CA TRP A 574 -30.01 -8.08 0.89
C TRP A 574 -31.48 -7.95 0.51
N ASN A 575 -32.08 -6.74 0.58
CA ASN A 575 -33.46 -6.49 0.21
C ASN A 575 -33.77 -6.88 -1.24
N GLN A 576 -32.84 -6.60 -2.16
CA GLN A 576 -32.98 -6.97 -3.57
C GLN A 576 -33.02 -8.48 -3.78
N LEU A 577 -32.26 -9.25 -2.99
CA LEU A 577 -32.16 -10.72 -3.13
C LEU A 577 -33.19 -11.48 -2.29
N HIS A 578 -33.95 -10.79 -1.42
CA HIS A 578 -34.99 -11.36 -0.57
C HIS A 578 -36.32 -10.60 -0.73
N PRO A 579 -36.90 -10.60 -1.96
CA PRO A 579 -38.06 -9.74 -2.28
C PRO A 579 -39.37 -10.13 -1.54
N GLU A 580 -39.41 -11.33 -0.99
CA GLU A 580 -40.57 -11.84 -0.23
C GLU A 580 -40.43 -11.61 1.29
N GLU A 581 -39.29 -11.14 1.77
CA GLU A 581 -39.04 -10.86 3.17
C GLU A 581 -39.31 -9.38 3.48
N GLU A 582 -39.57 -9.07 4.77
CA GLU A 582 -39.73 -7.68 5.24
C GLU A 582 -38.43 -6.89 4.95
N PRO A 583 -38.50 -5.76 4.22
CA PRO A 583 -37.32 -4.99 3.89
C PRO A 583 -36.59 -4.48 5.12
N ARG A 584 -35.29 -4.73 5.18
CA ARG A 584 -34.40 -4.18 6.23
C ARG A 584 -34.20 -2.69 6.01
N LYS A 585 -34.07 -1.96 7.10
CA LYS A 585 -33.65 -0.55 7.09
C LYS A 585 -32.17 -0.46 7.41
N CYS A 586 -31.43 0.30 6.62
CA CYS A 586 -30.02 0.58 6.93
C CYS A 586 -29.88 1.46 8.19
N TYR A 587 -28.69 1.48 8.77
CA TYR A 587 -28.43 2.21 10.01
C TYR A 587 -28.80 3.71 9.92
N ILE A 588 -28.51 4.37 8.80
CA ILE A 588 -28.89 5.77 8.55
C ILE A 588 -30.40 5.94 8.68
N GLN A 589 -31.18 5.08 8.03
CA GLN A 589 -32.67 5.14 8.08
C GLN A 589 -33.20 4.86 9.49
N GLN A 590 -32.54 3.97 10.24
CA GLN A 590 -32.95 3.68 11.63
C GLN A 590 -32.66 4.87 12.56
N ALA A 591 -31.43 5.42 12.47
CA ALA A 591 -30.98 6.52 13.32
C ALA A 591 -31.78 7.81 13.09
N LEU A 592 -32.18 8.07 11.84
CA LEU A 592 -32.91 9.29 11.44
C LEU A 592 -34.46 9.15 11.43
N ALA A 593 -35.01 7.97 11.75
CA ALA A 593 -36.46 7.68 11.63
C ALA A 593 -37.38 8.70 12.34
N ASP A 594 -37.00 9.14 13.54
CA ASP A 594 -37.77 10.09 14.35
C ASP A 594 -37.14 11.48 14.42
N ARG A 595 -36.30 11.81 13.43
CA ARG A 595 -35.51 13.05 13.36
C ARG A 595 -35.82 13.84 12.08
N PRO A 596 -37.06 14.35 11.90
CA PRO A 596 -37.41 15.06 10.68
C PRO A 596 -36.67 16.40 10.55
N GLY A 597 -36.69 16.94 9.35
CA GLY A 597 -36.15 18.23 8.96
C GLY A 597 -35.17 18.10 7.79
N PRO A 598 -34.69 19.18 7.21
CA PRO A 598 -33.56 19.14 6.30
C PRO A 598 -32.30 18.76 7.06
N TYR A 599 -31.36 18.16 6.32
CA TYR A 599 -30.11 17.66 6.82
C TYR A 599 -28.96 18.43 6.17
N VAL A 600 -28.00 18.92 6.97
CA VAL A 600 -26.81 19.62 6.49
C VAL A 600 -25.58 18.90 7.04
N ALA A 601 -24.73 18.42 6.14
CA ALA A 601 -23.49 17.75 6.50
C ALA A 601 -22.28 18.62 6.13
N ALA A 602 -21.33 18.78 7.04
CA ALA A 602 -20.10 19.53 6.81
C ALA A 602 -18.86 18.70 7.17
N THR A 603 -17.85 18.77 6.33
CA THR A 603 -16.60 18.00 6.47
C THR A 603 -15.39 18.81 6.01
N ASP A 604 -14.20 18.44 6.47
CA ASP A 604 -12.92 19.01 6.01
C ASP A 604 -12.38 18.37 4.72
N TYR A 605 -13.21 17.55 4.08
CA TYR A 605 -12.93 16.85 2.83
C TYR A 605 -13.89 17.31 1.73
N MET A 606 -13.73 16.78 0.52
CA MET A 606 -14.62 17.06 -0.61
C MET A 606 -16.08 16.74 -0.28
N LYS A 607 -17.02 17.51 -0.86
CA LYS A 607 -18.48 17.32 -0.70
C LYS A 607 -18.95 15.90 -1.06
N ILE A 608 -18.25 15.23 -1.98
CA ILE A 608 -18.55 13.84 -2.34
C ILE A 608 -18.47 12.87 -1.14
N VAL A 609 -17.71 13.22 -0.08
CA VAL A 609 -17.62 12.38 1.13
C VAL A 609 -18.94 12.28 1.85
N PRO A 610 -19.62 13.37 2.24
CA PRO A 610 -20.98 13.28 2.78
C PRO A 610 -22.05 12.95 1.73
N ASP A 611 -21.90 13.36 0.46
CA ASP A 611 -22.88 13.09 -0.61
C ASP A 611 -23.15 11.60 -0.80
N GLN A 612 -22.18 10.74 -0.50
CA GLN A 612 -22.32 9.30 -0.70
C GLN A 612 -23.42 8.63 0.15
N ILE A 613 -23.96 9.31 1.18
CA ILE A 613 -25.06 8.79 2.01
C ILE A 613 -26.42 9.42 1.66
N GLN A 614 -26.47 10.43 0.80
CA GLN A 614 -27.67 11.24 0.51
C GLN A 614 -28.92 10.40 0.19
N ARG A 615 -28.77 9.32 -0.59
CA ARG A 615 -29.92 8.50 -1.04
C ARG A 615 -30.69 7.77 0.08
N TRP A 616 -30.08 7.62 1.27
CA TRP A 616 -30.70 6.96 2.42
C TRP A 616 -31.18 7.92 3.51
N VAL A 617 -30.88 9.21 3.36
CA VAL A 617 -31.35 10.26 4.26
C VAL A 617 -32.80 10.58 3.93
N PRO A 618 -33.70 10.65 4.94
CA PRO A 618 -35.16 10.70 4.70
C PRO A 618 -35.72 12.08 4.31
N GLY A 619 -34.88 13.06 3.98
CA GLY A 619 -35.30 14.43 3.63
C GLY A 619 -34.24 15.18 2.79
N PRO A 620 -34.49 16.48 2.53
CA PRO A 620 -33.51 17.32 1.80
C PRO A 620 -32.15 17.29 2.46
N PHE A 621 -31.08 17.06 1.65
CA PHE A 621 -29.72 16.90 2.13
C PHE A 621 -28.79 17.90 1.44
N VAL A 622 -27.99 18.60 2.22
CA VAL A 622 -27.03 19.61 1.74
C VAL A 622 -25.64 19.26 2.29
N SER A 623 -24.65 19.23 1.41
CA SER A 623 -23.25 18.95 1.77
C SER A 623 -22.39 20.21 1.65
N LEU A 624 -21.57 20.46 2.68
CA LEU A 624 -20.51 21.44 2.69
C LEU A 624 -19.16 20.70 2.81
N GLY A 625 -18.18 21.10 2.00
CA GLY A 625 -16.88 20.45 1.95
C GLY A 625 -15.84 21.32 1.26
N THR A 626 -14.61 20.84 1.27
CA THR A 626 -13.42 21.59 0.84
C THR A 626 -12.97 21.18 -0.56
N ASP A 627 -13.86 21.32 -1.55
CA ASP A 627 -13.52 21.05 -2.95
C ASP A 627 -12.48 22.03 -3.48
N GLY A 628 -11.64 21.60 -4.43
CA GLY A 628 -10.56 22.38 -5.01
C GLY A 628 -9.18 22.02 -4.47
N TYR A 629 -8.19 22.85 -4.76
CA TYR A 629 -6.81 22.66 -4.26
C TYR A 629 -6.65 23.25 -2.84
N GLY A 630 -5.65 22.78 -2.10
CA GLY A 630 -5.26 23.36 -0.82
C GLY A 630 -4.84 24.82 -0.93
N ARG A 631 -4.91 25.53 0.20
CA ARG A 631 -4.47 26.92 0.36
C ARG A 631 -3.66 27.07 1.64
N SER A 632 -2.60 27.85 1.61
CA SER A 632 -1.73 28.05 2.77
C SER A 632 -2.18 29.30 3.54
N ASP A 633 -2.93 29.12 4.63
CA ASP A 633 -3.41 30.20 5.50
C ASP A 633 -3.72 29.66 6.92
N ALA A 634 -4.24 30.53 7.78
CA ALA A 634 -4.76 30.18 9.09
C ALA A 634 -6.11 29.46 8.99
N ARG A 635 -6.42 28.55 9.93
CA ARG A 635 -7.66 27.72 9.94
C ARG A 635 -8.93 28.53 9.73
N LYS A 636 -9.06 29.71 10.39
CA LYS A 636 -10.24 30.56 10.26
C LYS A 636 -10.43 31.04 8.82
N ALA A 637 -9.36 31.53 8.18
CA ALA A 637 -9.40 32.00 6.80
C ALA A 637 -9.65 30.84 5.82
N LEU A 638 -9.05 29.67 6.06
CA LEU A 638 -9.28 28.47 5.24
C LEU A 638 -10.74 27.99 5.32
N ARG A 639 -11.34 27.92 6.51
CA ARG A 639 -12.73 27.53 6.70
C ARG A 639 -13.71 28.50 6.06
N GLU A 640 -13.42 29.80 6.13
CA GLU A 640 -14.16 30.84 5.42
C GLU A 640 -13.99 30.70 3.90
N HIS A 641 -12.73 30.49 3.42
CA HIS A 641 -12.44 30.29 2.01
C HIS A 641 -13.20 29.10 1.40
N PHE A 642 -13.19 27.97 2.08
CA PHE A 642 -13.87 26.73 1.62
C PHE A 642 -15.35 26.66 2.04
N GLU A 643 -15.90 27.69 2.66
CA GLU A 643 -17.32 27.77 3.02
C GLU A 643 -17.79 26.66 3.98
N VAL A 644 -16.91 26.26 4.91
CA VAL A 644 -17.18 25.22 5.92
C VAL A 644 -17.14 25.72 7.35
N ASP A 645 -17.11 27.04 7.55
CA ASP A 645 -17.22 27.63 8.87
C ASP A 645 -18.67 27.66 9.39
N ARG A 646 -18.83 27.99 10.67
CA ARG A 646 -20.13 28.03 11.36
C ARG A 646 -21.15 28.95 10.69
N HIS A 647 -20.72 30.02 10.00
CA HIS A 647 -21.63 30.97 9.36
C HIS A 647 -22.21 30.39 8.06
N TYR A 648 -21.37 29.79 7.23
CA TYR A 648 -21.81 29.10 6.03
C TYR A 648 -22.68 27.88 6.35
N ILE A 649 -22.35 27.11 7.41
CA ILE A 649 -23.18 25.99 7.89
C ILE A 649 -24.56 26.49 8.35
N ALA A 650 -24.60 27.59 9.12
CA ALA A 650 -25.87 28.19 9.57
C ALA A 650 -26.70 28.71 8.39
N VAL A 651 -26.09 29.39 7.41
CA VAL A 651 -26.79 29.86 6.19
C VAL A 651 -27.31 28.70 5.35
N ALA A 652 -26.52 27.63 5.18
CA ALA A 652 -26.95 26.43 4.47
C ALA A 652 -28.19 25.79 5.15
N ALA A 653 -28.16 25.71 6.47
CA ALA A 653 -29.32 25.20 7.25
C ALA A 653 -30.57 26.07 7.09
N LEU A 654 -30.41 27.40 7.15
CA LEU A 654 -31.53 28.34 6.92
C LEU A 654 -32.05 28.25 5.50
N LYS A 655 -31.15 28.12 4.51
CA LYS A 655 -31.57 27.96 3.11
C LYS A 655 -32.35 26.67 2.90
N ALA A 656 -31.89 25.57 3.44
CA ALA A 656 -32.59 24.29 3.37
C ALA A 656 -33.97 24.36 4.01
N LEU A 657 -34.11 25.04 5.16
CA LEU A 657 -35.39 25.26 5.81
C LEU A 657 -36.32 26.19 5.00
N ALA A 658 -35.78 27.20 4.32
CA ALA A 658 -36.57 28.08 3.46
C ALA A 658 -37.02 27.38 2.18
N ASP A 659 -36.23 26.51 1.62
CA ASP A 659 -36.62 25.68 0.46
C ASP A 659 -37.68 24.64 0.81
N ASP A 660 -37.64 24.13 2.04
CA ASP A 660 -38.70 23.25 2.61
C ASP A 660 -39.97 24.02 3.03
N GLY A 661 -39.96 25.35 2.90
CA GLY A 661 -41.09 26.20 3.23
C GLY A 661 -41.31 26.46 4.73
N ALA A 662 -40.38 26.06 5.58
CA ALA A 662 -40.48 26.21 7.03
C ALA A 662 -40.17 27.64 7.51
N ILE A 663 -39.41 28.42 6.74
CA ILE A 663 -39.09 29.84 7.00
C ILE A 663 -39.11 30.65 5.69
N ASP A 664 -39.17 31.98 5.80
CA ASP A 664 -39.10 32.89 4.64
C ASP A 664 -37.67 33.03 4.13
N GLN A 665 -37.47 33.10 2.80
CA GLN A 665 -36.18 33.37 2.12
C GLN A 665 -35.51 34.66 2.59
N LYS A 666 -36.30 35.66 3.02
CA LYS A 666 -35.78 36.90 3.63
C LYS A 666 -34.95 36.64 4.89
N SER A 667 -35.25 35.59 5.65
CA SER A 667 -34.47 35.20 6.83
C SER A 667 -33.09 34.75 6.44
N VAL A 668 -32.92 34.07 5.30
CA VAL A 668 -31.63 33.67 4.74
C VAL A 668 -30.82 34.89 4.33
N THR A 669 -31.40 35.82 3.57
CA THR A 669 -30.75 37.07 3.15
C THR A 669 -30.28 37.89 4.36
N ALA A 670 -31.13 37.98 5.41
CA ALA A 670 -30.77 38.66 6.64
C ALA A 670 -29.59 38.01 7.37
N ALA A 671 -29.51 36.66 7.37
CA ALA A 671 -28.42 35.94 7.97
C ALA A 671 -27.11 36.14 7.17
N ILE A 672 -27.14 36.07 5.84
CA ILE A 672 -26.00 36.36 4.95
C ILE A 672 -25.40 37.74 5.28
N SER A 673 -26.28 38.77 5.34
CA SER A 673 -25.88 40.13 5.71
C SER A 673 -25.32 40.23 7.14
N LYS A 674 -26.01 39.56 8.10
CA LYS A 674 -25.58 39.56 9.51
C LYS A 674 -24.23 38.93 9.74
N TYR A 675 -23.92 37.86 9.05
CA TYR A 675 -22.67 37.14 9.18
C TYR A 675 -21.54 37.68 8.27
N GLY A 676 -21.82 38.72 7.48
CA GLY A 676 -20.85 39.41 6.62
C GLY A 676 -20.36 38.57 5.44
N ILE A 677 -21.21 37.66 4.96
CA ILE A 677 -20.89 36.81 3.80
C ILE A 677 -21.12 37.62 2.53
N ASP A 678 -20.11 37.61 1.63
CA ASP A 678 -20.25 38.18 0.28
C ASP A 678 -20.93 37.13 -0.62
N PRO A 679 -22.18 37.35 -1.08
CA PRO A 679 -22.90 36.40 -1.92
C PRO A 679 -22.35 36.29 -3.34
N ASP A 680 -21.56 37.24 -3.79
CA ASP A 680 -21.02 37.32 -5.15
C ASP A 680 -19.55 36.86 -5.24
N ARG A 681 -18.98 36.37 -4.14
CA ARG A 681 -17.62 35.82 -4.16
C ARG A 681 -17.49 34.65 -5.12
N PRO A 682 -16.33 34.51 -5.80
CA PRO A 682 -16.10 33.35 -6.67
C PRO A 682 -16.14 32.02 -5.93
N ASP A 683 -16.62 30.98 -6.59
CA ASP A 683 -16.59 29.60 -6.07
C ASP A 683 -15.13 29.18 -5.76
N PRO A 684 -14.83 28.72 -4.53
CA PRO A 684 -13.48 28.25 -4.14
C PRO A 684 -12.84 27.24 -5.08
N VAL A 685 -13.65 26.43 -5.77
CA VAL A 685 -13.16 25.43 -6.75
C VAL A 685 -12.52 26.09 -7.96
N THR A 686 -12.94 27.30 -8.30
CA THR A 686 -12.48 28.03 -9.51
C THR A 686 -11.30 28.98 -9.26
N LEU A 687 -10.87 29.11 -8.01
CA LEU A 687 -9.82 30.04 -7.58
C LEU A 687 -8.43 29.40 -7.57
#